data_132580ef871de16f3feeab86ddc7eb51
#
_entry.id   132580ef871de16f3feeab86ddc7eb51
#
_cell.length_a   1.000
_cell.length_b   1.000
_cell.length_c   1.000
_cell.angle_alpha   90.00
_cell.angle_beta   90.00
_cell.angle_gamma   90.00
#
_symmetry.space_group_name_H-M   'P 1'
#
loop_
_entity.id
_entity.type
_entity.pdbx_description
1 polymer ?
#
loop_
_entity_poly.entity_id
_entity_poly.type
_entity_poly.pdbx_seq_one_letter_code
_entity_poly.pdbx_strand_id
1 'polypeptide(L)'
;MENNLNQTLTQANELVTAQQPANILSMLPVKKETKEVSLKTLSKREIDKIMKAATAGKNIAKQYYDDTVEPEIKERTKIYNADKEYYREKFPRLSEKTDWRSRDVQTAADWIKPGLMEAFTGGDDPVDIKGVDVDDDKKAKLLQNIVKYQLERKNSFFSLMDYSLEEALRSNFGIAKTYWKHEEKREEYQVLLSENDVMAAVSLLEEYAKGNIEVKKMEPLKDAPDLLKIVFDRITVTANYPVVEFMPPSELLFTPEAATLQECKFVAHRKVVTGDYLKRKEKEGTFRNVDEAIKKQGDTNPRPYEEDINDELRRMRHDLNDSDMASTQVELIEAYLDVDYNNDGIMEKVIVHMVDDIPLRIALNEFEFVPFFPCCVKYDANKIFSDYSYADTIEMHQDLKTALVKQMIINVAQQNAGQRIVDAAHLDMDALIDGDEIIAANGTNGPLANYVYAINTPQLSPQTMTLLEYAQNEIESQTGSTKYNQGLDSNSLNKTATGITAIMGAADKRTKLIARSIAENFYVPLVKAIILLDQKYLRDEEMFRINNENVQIRREDLDIDYDLIINVGAGAGTREARIQYLMILINQLIPMLTQAGIADEKTIYNAAKDLLEEMGLRSTMAFLQDPQSPEGQQKRQMAAQQQQQLLQTQMQQQEREHQVELLKAVLPRISIKYEDLPITSRQTLLQTIGLGADTGELIAKELLNDERNDRRRPPAQNGAAQQNINPQPGTNAGAAAGRAPGEAVRTSGAGPVGRSGN
;
A
#
# COMPACT_ATOMS: atom_id res chain seq x y z
N MET A 1 -21.37 17.65 -27.23
CA MET A 1 -20.43 17.72 -28.35
C MET A 1 -20.44 16.47 -29.23
N GLU A 2 -20.56 15.28 -28.63
CA GLU A 2 -20.55 13.97 -29.34
C GLU A 2 -21.63 13.81 -30.44
N ASN A 3 -22.86 14.22 -30.16
CA ASN A 3 -23.91 14.12 -31.17
C ASN A 3 -23.61 14.93 -32.46
N ASN A 4 -22.89 16.06 -32.32
CA ASN A 4 -22.45 16.84 -33.49
C ASN A 4 -21.26 16.18 -34.19
N LEU A 5 -20.40 15.51 -33.44
CA LEU A 5 -19.20 14.83 -33.96
C LEU A 5 -19.57 13.57 -34.74
N ASN A 6 -20.46 12.75 -34.21
CA ASN A 6 -20.97 11.56 -34.88
C ASN A 6 -21.75 11.92 -36.16
N GLN A 7 -22.52 13.02 -36.14
CA GLN A 7 -23.15 13.56 -37.34
C GLN A 7 -22.12 14.03 -38.36
N THR A 8 -21.04 14.68 -37.94
CA THR A 8 -19.95 15.15 -38.81
C THR A 8 -19.21 13.98 -39.45
N LEU A 9 -18.92 12.92 -38.68
CA LEU A 9 -18.28 11.68 -39.19
C LEU A 9 -19.19 10.91 -40.16
N THR A 10 -20.49 10.84 -39.89
CA THR A 10 -21.47 10.22 -40.79
C THR A 10 -21.57 11.00 -42.09
N GLN A 11 -21.64 12.33 -42.03
CA GLN A 11 -21.62 13.20 -43.20
C GLN A 11 -20.30 13.12 -43.96
N ALA A 12 -19.15 13.01 -43.26
CA ALA A 12 -17.86 12.84 -43.91
C ALA A 12 -17.79 11.50 -44.66
N ASN A 13 -18.31 10.41 -44.08
CA ASN A 13 -18.37 9.11 -44.75
C ASN A 13 -19.31 9.10 -45.97
N GLU A 14 -20.43 9.85 -45.94
CA GLU A 14 -21.30 10.06 -47.09
C GLU A 14 -20.62 10.85 -48.21
N LEU A 15 -19.80 11.86 -47.85
CA LEU A 15 -19.03 12.69 -48.80
C LEU A 15 -17.84 11.91 -49.39
N VAL A 16 -17.23 10.99 -48.64
CA VAL A 16 -16.22 10.06 -49.17
C VAL A 16 -16.82 9.17 -50.23
N THR A 17 -18.03 8.68 -50.03
CA THR A 17 -18.76 7.88 -51.04
C THR A 17 -19.14 8.69 -52.26
N ALA A 18 -19.34 10.02 -52.14
CA ALA A 18 -19.67 10.95 -53.19
C ALA A 18 -18.44 11.57 -53.90
N GLN A 19 -17.21 11.23 -53.51
CA GLN A 19 -15.94 11.76 -54.09
C GLN A 19 -15.82 13.30 -54.04
N GLN A 20 -16.20 13.96 -52.95
CA GLN A 20 -16.09 15.41 -52.77
C GLN A 20 -15.11 15.82 -51.65
N PRO A 21 -13.79 15.71 -51.84
CA PRO A 21 -12.79 15.89 -50.77
C PRO A 21 -12.70 17.33 -50.25
N ALA A 22 -12.94 18.36 -51.08
CA ALA A 22 -12.90 19.75 -50.63
C ALA A 22 -13.95 20.08 -49.57
N ASN A 23 -15.10 19.40 -49.58
CA ASN A 23 -16.13 19.56 -48.57
C ASN A 23 -15.78 18.89 -47.24
N ILE A 24 -14.97 17.85 -47.25
CA ILE A 24 -14.52 17.14 -46.03
C ILE A 24 -13.58 18.01 -45.20
N LEU A 25 -12.61 18.68 -45.86
CA LEU A 25 -11.67 19.57 -45.18
C LEU A 25 -12.35 20.82 -44.61
N SER A 26 -13.43 21.31 -45.26
CA SER A 26 -14.19 22.48 -44.75
C SER A 26 -14.94 22.18 -43.43
N MET A 27 -15.10 20.92 -43.07
CA MET A 27 -15.72 20.49 -41.80
C MET A 27 -14.78 20.60 -40.61
N LEU A 28 -13.46 20.73 -40.82
CA LEU A 28 -12.50 20.93 -39.73
C LEU A 28 -12.70 22.35 -39.14
N PRO A 29 -13.18 22.47 -37.88
CA PRO A 29 -13.33 23.79 -37.27
C PRO A 29 -11.95 24.35 -36.94
N VAL A 30 -11.69 25.57 -37.47
CA VAL A 30 -10.52 26.36 -37.09
C VAL A 30 -10.82 27.02 -35.77
N LYS A 31 -10.01 26.74 -34.74
CA LYS A 31 -10.18 27.37 -33.42
C LYS A 31 -10.03 28.88 -33.57
N LYS A 32 -11.11 29.62 -33.35
CA LYS A 32 -11.00 31.05 -33.07
C LYS A 32 -10.33 31.15 -31.69
N GLU A 33 -9.27 31.94 -31.55
CA GLU A 33 -8.61 32.24 -30.28
C GLU A 33 -9.65 32.70 -29.25
N THR A 34 -10.27 31.76 -28.57
CA THR A 34 -11.07 32.03 -27.39
C THR A 34 -10.12 31.96 -26.23
N LYS A 35 -9.74 33.12 -25.69
CA LYS A 35 -9.13 33.23 -24.38
C LYS A 35 -10.15 32.70 -23.36
N GLU A 36 -10.13 31.42 -23.08
CA GLU A 36 -10.94 30.84 -22.01
C GLU A 36 -10.42 31.34 -20.66
N VAL A 37 -11.22 32.19 -20.07
CA VAL A 37 -11.04 32.63 -18.70
C VAL A 37 -12.18 32.01 -17.90
N SER A 38 -11.86 31.19 -16.95
CA SER A 38 -12.81 30.58 -16.01
C SER A 38 -13.60 31.57 -15.15
N LEU A 39 -13.48 32.88 -15.41
CA LEU A 39 -14.12 33.98 -14.69
C LEU A 39 -14.84 34.98 -15.63
N LYS A 40 -15.25 34.54 -16.80
CA LYS A 40 -15.87 35.46 -17.79
C LYS A 40 -17.21 36.10 -17.36
N THR A 41 -17.78 35.68 -16.23
CA THR A 41 -19.12 36.04 -15.84
C THR A 41 -19.24 36.84 -14.55
N LEU A 42 -18.21 36.85 -13.68
CA LEU A 42 -18.29 37.56 -12.39
C LEU A 42 -18.10 39.07 -12.55
N SER A 43 -19.00 39.84 -11.97
CA SER A 43 -18.87 41.27 -11.86
C SER A 43 -17.77 41.67 -10.86
N LYS A 44 -17.24 42.89 -10.97
CA LYS A 44 -16.23 43.37 -10.03
C LYS A 44 -16.71 43.34 -8.59
N ARG A 45 -18.00 43.57 -8.33
CA ARG A 45 -18.59 43.51 -6.96
C ARG A 45 -18.58 42.10 -6.39
N GLU A 46 -18.86 41.10 -7.22
CA GLU A 46 -18.81 39.69 -6.81
C GLU A 46 -17.39 39.25 -6.50
N ILE A 47 -16.42 39.63 -7.35
CA ILE A 47 -15.00 39.39 -7.11
C ILE A 47 -14.55 40.04 -5.80
N ASP A 48 -14.89 41.32 -5.56
CA ASP A 48 -14.55 42.02 -4.33
C ASP A 48 -15.17 41.34 -3.09
N LYS A 49 -16.42 40.81 -3.21
CA LYS A 49 -17.08 40.08 -2.12
C LYS A 49 -16.37 38.76 -1.81
N ILE A 50 -16.03 37.97 -2.84
CA ILE A 50 -15.28 36.71 -2.70
C ILE A 50 -13.90 36.98 -2.08
N MET A 51 -13.17 37.98 -2.58
CA MET A 51 -11.85 38.30 -2.06
C MET A 51 -11.87 38.80 -0.64
N LYS A 52 -12.88 39.58 -0.25
CA LYS A 52 -13.08 40.00 1.13
C LYS A 52 -13.30 38.81 2.08
N ALA A 53 -14.12 37.84 1.65
CA ALA A 53 -14.35 36.61 2.42
C ALA A 53 -13.08 35.76 2.49
N ALA A 54 -12.36 35.60 1.37
CA ALA A 54 -11.12 34.83 1.29
C ALA A 54 -10.02 35.43 2.20
N THR A 55 -9.83 36.77 2.16
CA THR A 55 -8.85 37.46 3.00
C THR A 55 -9.22 37.38 4.48
N ALA A 56 -10.50 37.52 4.82
CA ALA A 56 -10.96 37.35 6.20
C ALA A 56 -10.74 35.92 6.69
N GLY A 57 -11.11 34.91 5.90
CA GLY A 57 -10.87 33.51 6.22
C GLY A 57 -9.37 33.20 6.37
N LYS A 58 -8.53 33.68 5.44
CA LYS A 58 -7.06 33.56 5.51
C LYS A 58 -6.52 34.11 6.84
N ASN A 59 -6.95 35.32 7.24
CA ASN A 59 -6.43 35.94 8.46
C ASN A 59 -6.83 35.18 9.72
N ILE A 60 -8.09 34.71 9.81
CA ILE A 60 -8.57 33.90 10.95
C ILE A 60 -7.80 32.55 10.97
N ALA A 61 -7.70 31.89 9.84
CA ALA A 61 -7.03 30.60 9.75
C ALA A 61 -5.53 30.71 10.05
N LYS A 62 -4.86 31.77 9.57
CA LYS A 62 -3.46 32.04 9.86
C LYS A 62 -3.24 32.32 11.33
N GLN A 63 -4.08 33.19 11.92
CA GLN A 63 -4.00 33.47 13.35
C GLN A 63 -4.19 32.21 14.19
N TYR A 64 -5.18 31.36 13.86
CA TYR A 64 -5.39 30.10 14.56
C TYR A 64 -4.20 29.14 14.40
N TYR A 65 -3.63 29.09 13.20
CA TYR A 65 -2.44 28.29 12.95
C TYR A 65 -1.25 28.76 13.80
N ASP A 66 -0.94 30.07 13.77
CA ASP A 66 0.20 30.65 14.47
C ASP A 66 0.04 30.59 16.01
N ASP A 67 -1.20 30.77 16.52
CA ASP A 67 -1.47 30.81 17.96
C ASP A 67 -1.65 29.43 18.60
N THR A 68 -2.11 28.43 17.84
CA THR A 68 -2.51 27.12 18.38
C THR A 68 -1.80 25.94 17.70
N VAL A 69 -1.94 25.81 16.36
CA VAL A 69 -1.53 24.59 15.65
C VAL A 69 -0.01 24.46 15.57
N GLU A 70 0.68 25.53 15.19
CA GLU A 70 2.13 25.53 15.05
C GLU A 70 2.88 25.28 16.37
N PRO A 71 2.53 25.95 17.49
CA PRO A 71 3.16 25.67 18.78
C PRO A 71 3.03 24.22 19.22
N GLU A 72 1.82 23.63 19.06
CA GLU A 72 1.58 22.23 19.40
C GLU A 72 2.40 21.27 18.54
N ILE A 73 2.47 21.49 17.22
CA ILE A 73 3.29 20.67 16.32
C ILE A 73 4.77 20.77 16.72
N LYS A 74 5.27 21.99 16.99
CA LYS A 74 6.67 22.20 17.38
C LYS A 74 6.99 21.49 18.70
N GLU A 75 6.14 21.61 19.71
CA GLU A 75 6.32 20.95 21.00
C GLU A 75 6.33 19.42 20.86
N ARG A 76 5.32 18.84 20.20
CA ARG A 76 5.24 17.40 19.95
C ARG A 76 6.44 16.88 19.18
N THR A 77 6.91 17.63 18.17
CA THR A 77 8.11 17.27 17.40
C THR A 77 9.37 17.30 18.28
N LYS A 78 9.53 18.28 19.18
CA LYS A 78 10.65 18.32 20.13
C LYS A 78 10.63 17.14 21.09
N ILE A 79 9.46 16.77 21.59
CA ILE A 79 9.28 15.61 22.47
C ILE A 79 9.61 14.30 21.71
N TYR A 80 9.07 14.13 20.49
CA TYR A 80 9.31 12.98 19.63
C TYR A 80 10.81 12.78 19.34
N ASN A 81 11.50 13.84 18.94
CA ASN A 81 12.94 13.81 18.63
C ASN A 81 13.82 13.78 19.88
N ALA A 82 13.25 13.89 21.07
CA ALA A 82 13.95 14.13 22.31
C ALA A 82 14.95 15.29 22.15
N ASP A 83 14.47 16.46 21.74
CA ASP A 83 15.31 17.61 21.40
C ASP A 83 16.22 18.04 22.55
N LYS A 84 17.47 18.42 22.23
CA LYS A 84 18.49 18.73 23.24
C LYS A 84 18.18 20.00 24.00
N GLU A 85 17.78 21.05 23.29
CA GLU A 85 17.54 22.35 23.91
C GLU A 85 16.22 22.31 24.73
N TYR A 86 15.19 21.64 24.22
CA TYR A 86 13.95 21.40 24.95
C TYR A 86 14.20 20.73 26.31
N TYR A 87 15.00 19.64 26.34
CA TYR A 87 15.32 18.94 27.59
C TYR A 87 16.33 19.70 28.47
N ARG A 88 17.13 20.58 27.89
CA ARG A 88 18.00 21.47 28.67
C ARG A 88 17.18 22.55 29.39
N GLU A 89 16.19 23.11 28.74
CA GLU A 89 15.25 24.07 29.37
C GLU A 89 14.37 23.40 30.44
N LYS A 90 13.88 22.19 30.17
CA LYS A 90 13.01 21.45 31.09
C LYS A 90 13.75 20.95 32.36
N PHE A 91 15.01 20.53 32.22
CA PHE A 91 15.84 19.99 33.30
C PHE A 91 17.22 20.71 33.39
N PRO A 92 17.29 22.02 33.65
CA PRO A 92 18.54 22.78 33.49
C PRO A 92 19.68 22.23 34.37
N ARG A 93 19.42 22.01 35.67
CA ARG A 93 20.44 21.51 36.61
C ARG A 93 21.01 20.12 36.29
N LEU A 94 20.20 19.27 35.71
CA LEU A 94 20.61 17.90 35.33
C LEU A 94 21.31 17.91 33.99
N SER A 95 20.89 18.77 33.06
CA SER A 95 21.40 18.85 31.71
C SER A 95 22.77 19.52 31.61
N GLU A 96 23.16 20.35 32.61
CA GLU A 96 24.54 20.85 32.72
C GLU A 96 25.57 19.73 32.90
N LYS A 97 25.16 18.60 33.49
CA LYS A 97 26.07 17.50 33.83
C LYS A 97 25.98 16.31 32.89
N THR A 98 24.87 16.12 32.20
CA THR A 98 24.67 15.03 31.25
C THR A 98 23.59 15.36 30.22
N ASP A 99 23.87 15.08 28.94
CA ASP A 99 22.96 15.29 27.82
C ASP A 99 22.06 14.04 27.56
N TRP A 100 22.09 13.02 28.41
CA TRP A 100 21.30 11.80 28.21
C TRP A 100 19.79 12.13 28.19
N ARG A 101 19.04 11.54 27.26
CA ARG A 101 17.60 11.73 27.08
C ARG A 101 16.97 10.42 26.62
N SER A 102 15.80 10.10 27.11
CA SER A 102 15.02 8.97 26.63
C SER A 102 14.30 9.33 25.33
N ARG A 103 14.13 8.34 24.43
CA ARG A 103 13.41 8.48 23.15
C ARG A 103 12.24 7.52 23.09
N ASP A 104 11.47 7.42 24.16
CA ASP A 104 10.40 6.44 24.27
C ASP A 104 9.25 6.71 23.29
N VAL A 105 8.95 7.99 23.01
CA VAL A 105 7.92 8.38 22.05
C VAL A 105 8.29 7.92 20.64
N GLN A 106 9.51 8.21 20.19
CA GLN A 106 10.00 7.77 18.90
C GLN A 106 10.03 6.24 18.80
N THR A 107 10.56 5.57 19.84
CA THR A 107 10.62 4.11 19.88
C THR A 107 9.23 3.48 19.77
N ALA A 108 8.24 4.02 20.48
CA ALA A 108 6.87 3.50 20.42
C ALA A 108 6.24 3.71 19.05
N ALA A 109 6.48 4.86 18.41
CA ALA A 109 6.03 5.15 17.05
C ALA A 109 6.68 4.21 16.02
N ASP A 110 8.00 3.99 16.11
CA ASP A 110 8.75 3.09 15.22
C ASP A 110 8.27 1.64 15.30
N TRP A 111 7.74 1.21 16.45
CA TRP A 111 7.20 -0.13 16.62
C TRP A 111 5.77 -0.29 16.09
N ILE A 112 4.93 0.73 16.17
CA ILE A 112 3.54 0.65 15.70
C ILE A 112 3.41 0.90 14.20
N LYS A 113 4.27 1.76 13.63
CA LYS A 113 4.23 2.18 12.24
C LYS A 113 4.28 1.00 11.25
N PRO A 114 5.17 -0.01 11.38
CA PRO A 114 5.19 -1.15 10.47
C PRO A 114 3.87 -1.92 10.44
N GLY A 115 3.22 -2.15 11.59
CA GLY A 115 1.92 -2.80 11.64
C GLY A 115 0.80 -2.01 10.97
N LEU A 116 0.81 -0.68 11.09
CA LEU A 116 -0.10 0.20 10.36
C LEU A 116 0.20 0.19 8.85
N MET A 117 1.47 0.26 8.46
CA MET A 117 1.87 0.16 7.06
C MET A 117 1.43 -1.17 6.43
N GLU A 118 1.63 -2.28 7.12
CA GLU A 118 1.20 -3.61 6.65
C GLU A 118 -0.32 -3.66 6.41
N ALA A 119 -1.11 -3.01 7.28
CA ALA A 119 -2.57 -2.97 7.14
C ALA A 119 -3.05 -2.26 5.87
N PHE A 120 -2.26 -1.30 5.32
CA PHE A 120 -2.62 -0.54 4.13
C PHE A 120 -1.85 -0.95 2.87
N THR A 121 -0.66 -1.54 3.01
CA THR A 121 0.23 -1.85 1.87
C THR A 121 0.61 -3.34 1.77
N GLY A 122 0.09 -4.18 2.66
CA GLY A 122 0.48 -5.58 2.81
C GLY A 122 -0.10 -6.57 1.77
N GLY A 123 -0.74 -6.08 0.71
CA GLY A 123 -1.18 -6.90 -0.42
C GLY A 123 -2.69 -7.01 -0.61
N ASP A 124 -3.48 -6.93 0.43
CA ASP A 124 -4.94 -6.80 0.31
C ASP A 124 -5.34 -5.35 0.12
N ASP A 125 -6.40 -5.16 -0.65
CA ASP A 125 -6.99 -3.84 -0.76
C ASP A 125 -7.59 -3.46 0.60
N PRO A 126 -7.19 -2.32 1.19
CA PRO A 126 -7.71 -1.89 2.49
C PRO A 126 -9.23 -1.68 2.50
N VAL A 127 -9.79 -1.44 1.32
CA VAL A 127 -11.21 -1.23 1.09
C VAL A 127 -11.62 -1.97 -0.18
N ASP A 128 -12.69 -2.78 -0.10
CA ASP A 128 -13.33 -3.41 -1.24
C ASP A 128 -14.46 -2.53 -1.77
N ILE A 129 -14.52 -2.37 -3.08
CA ILE A 129 -15.62 -1.70 -3.77
C ILE A 129 -16.60 -2.78 -4.24
N LYS A 130 -17.84 -2.72 -3.76
CA LYS A 130 -18.90 -3.64 -4.16
C LYS A 130 -20.05 -2.89 -4.81
N GLY A 131 -20.63 -3.48 -5.86
CA GLY A 131 -21.85 -2.98 -6.44
C GLY A 131 -23.03 -3.14 -5.46
N VAL A 132 -23.96 -2.21 -5.49
CA VAL A 132 -25.21 -2.33 -4.74
C VAL A 132 -26.12 -3.38 -5.40
N ASP A 133 -26.12 -3.43 -6.72
CA ASP A 133 -26.85 -4.42 -7.52
C ASP A 133 -25.90 -5.52 -8.05
N VAL A 134 -26.45 -6.72 -8.29
CA VAL A 134 -25.70 -7.89 -8.80
C VAL A 134 -25.04 -7.63 -10.16
N ASP A 135 -25.65 -6.79 -11.00
CA ASP A 135 -25.11 -6.44 -12.32
C ASP A 135 -23.92 -5.47 -12.22
N ASP A 136 -23.80 -4.73 -11.13
CA ASP A 136 -22.74 -3.76 -10.89
C ASP A 136 -21.47 -4.36 -10.27
N ASP A 137 -21.51 -5.61 -9.80
CA ASP A 137 -20.33 -6.26 -9.20
C ASP A 137 -19.10 -6.32 -10.13
N LYS A 138 -19.32 -6.51 -11.43
CA LYS A 138 -18.22 -6.54 -12.42
C LYS A 138 -17.62 -5.17 -12.62
N LYS A 139 -18.47 -4.14 -12.66
CA LYS A 139 -18.04 -2.74 -12.81
C LYS A 139 -17.34 -2.26 -11.52
N ALA A 140 -17.86 -2.65 -10.34
CA ALA A 140 -17.24 -2.37 -9.05
C ALA A 140 -15.82 -2.93 -8.95
N LYS A 141 -15.60 -4.18 -9.40
CA LYS A 141 -14.25 -4.77 -9.50
C LYS A 141 -13.35 -4.04 -10.49
N LEU A 142 -13.90 -3.58 -11.60
CA LEU A 142 -13.15 -2.78 -12.56
C LEU A 142 -12.72 -1.45 -11.93
N LEU A 143 -13.62 -0.77 -11.25
CA LEU A 143 -13.37 0.47 -10.54
C LEU A 143 -12.29 0.29 -9.46
N GLN A 144 -12.37 -0.78 -8.67
CA GLN A 144 -11.36 -1.14 -7.67
C GLN A 144 -9.97 -1.31 -8.30
N ASN A 145 -9.88 -2.04 -9.42
CA ASN A 145 -8.62 -2.24 -10.12
C ASN A 145 -8.05 -0.93 -10.69
N ILE A 146 -8.89 0.00 -11.14
CA ILE A 146 -8.47 1.32 -11.62
C ILE A 146 -7.88 2.13 -10.46
N VAL A 147 -8.63 2.27 -9.36
CA VAL A 147 -8.19 3.01 -8.17
C VAL A 147 -6.87 2.43 -7.63
N LYS A 148 -6.77 1.11 -7.53
CA LYS A 148 -5.53 0.44 -7.13
C LYS A 148 -4.38 0.75 -8.07
N TYR A 149 -4.57 0.64 -9.39
CA TYR A 149 -3.56 0.97 -10.37
C TYR A 149 -3.10 2.44 -10.26
N GLN A 150 -4.04 3.36 -10.09
CA GLN A 150 -3.74 4.79 -9.95
C GLN A 150 -2.96 5.07 -8.65
N LEU A 151 -3.36 4.49 -7.53
CA LEU A 151 -2.66 4.64 -6.26
C LEU A 151 -1.26 4.03 -6.28
N GLU A 152 -1.11 2.78 -6.71
CA GLU A 152 0.17 2.07 -6.66
C GLU A 152 1.15 2.48 -7.75
N ARG A 153 0.67 2.73 -8.98
CA ARG A 153 1.52 2.96 -10.17
C ARG A 153 1.71 4.41 -10.51
N LYS A 154 0.72 5.27 -10.24
CA LYS A 154 0.77 6.68 -10.59
C LYS A 154 1.15 7.57 -9.40
N ASN A 155 0.78 7.20 -8.18
CA ASN A 155 0.85 8.05 -7.00
C ASN A 155 1.83 7.58 -5.91
N SER A 156 2.63 6.54 -6.10
CA SER A 156 3.57 6.05 -5.07
C SER A 156 2.89 5.89 -3.69
N PHE A 157 1.79 5.16 -3.66
CA PHE A 157 0.92 5.02 -2.47
C PHE A 157 1.68 4.63 -1.19
N PHE A 158 2.70 3.78 -1.31
CA PHE A 158 3.55 3.42 -0.17
C PHE A 158 4.17 4.67 0.49
N SER A 159 4.79 5.55 -0.30
CA SER A 159 5.43 6.76 0.22
C SER A 159 4.41 7.74 0.81
N LEU A 160 3.22 7.84 0.19
CA LEU A 160 2.12 8.65 0.71
C LEU A 160 1.72 8.19 2.12
N MET A 161 1.49 6.88 2.29
CA MET A 161 1.12 6.30 3.57
C MET A 161 2.24 6.42 4.59
N ASP A 162 3.49 6.17 4.18
CA ASP A 162 4.66 6.26 5.06
C ASP A 162 4.81 7.67 5.65
N TYR A 163 4.73 8.72 4.81
CA TYR A 163 4.80 10.11 5.27
C TYR A 163 3.59 10.54 6.08
N SER A 164 2.38 10.12 5.69
CA SER A 164 1.15 10.46 6.40
C SER A 164 1.10 9.85 7.79
N LEU A 165 1.52 8.59 7.93
CA LEU A 165 1.59 7.89 9.21
C LEU A 165 2.73 8.41 10.10
N GLU A 166 3.89 8.70 9.51
CA GLU A 166 5.01 9.31 10.25
C GLU A 166 4.58 10.63 10.88
N GLU A 167 3.93 11.49 10.08
CA GLU A 167 3.48 12.79 10.57
C GLU A 167 2.36 12.65 11.60
N ALA A 168 1.41 11.72 11.39
CA ALA A 168 0.34 11.45 12.33
C ALA A 168 0.85 10.94 13.69
N LEU A 169 1.93 10.16 13.69
CA LEU A 169 2.57 9.66 14.92
C LEU A 169 3.43 10.72 15.61
N ARG A 170 4.07 11.61 14.82
CA ARG A 170 4.98 12.64 15.30
C ARG A 170 4.24 13.89 15.81
N SER A 171 3.39 14.47 14.96
CA SER A 171 2.75 15.76 15.20
C SER A 171 1.25 15.72 15.45
N ASN A 172 0.65 14.51 15.38
CA ASN A 172 -0.77 14.19 15.54
C ASN A 172 -1.56 14.01 14.25
N PHE A 173 -1.23 14.68 13.16
CA PHE A 173 -1.94 14.51 11.88
C PHE A 173 -1.01 14.66 10.69
N GLY A 174 -1.21 13.80 9.69
CA GLY A 174 -0.70 13.94 8.34
C GLY A 174 -1.83 14.29 7.38
N ILE A 175 -1.55 14.87 6.23
CA ILE A 175 -2.58 15.29 5.30
C ILE A 175 -2.27 14.75 3.92
N ALA A 176 -3.29 14.17 3.26
CA ALA A 176 -3.25 13.89 1.84
C ALA A 176 -4.12 14.89 1.08
N LYS A 177 -3.61 15.38 -0.04
CA LYS A 177 -4.34 16.22 -1.00
C LYS A 177 -4.57 15.43 -2.28
N THR A 178 -5.79 15.49 -2.83
CA THR A 178 -6.07 14.92 -4.15
C THR A 178 -6.60 15.96 -5.13
N TYR A 179 -6.16 15.85 -6.38
CA TYR A 179 -6.62 16.71 -7.48
C TYR A 179 -6.38 16.02 -8.82
N TRP A 180 -7.11 16.46 -9.85
CA TRP A 180 -6.91 15.93 -11.20
C TRP A 180 -5.71 16.58 -11.88
N LYS A 181 -4.78 15.76 -12.39
CA LYS A 181 -3.65 16.21 -13.18
C LYS A 181 -3.90 15.92 -14.65
N HIS A 182 -3.98 17.01 -15.42
CA HIS A 182 -4.07 16.95 -16.86
C HIS A 182 -2.92 17.74 -17.49
N GLU A 183 -2.03 17.04 -18.18
CA GLU A 183 -0.89 17.65 -18.87
C GLU A 183 -0.90 17.22 -20.33
N GLU A 184 -0.80 18.20 -21.22
CA GLU A 184 -0.74 18.02 -22.65
C GLU A 184 0.57 18.57 -23.20
N LYS A 185 1.22 17.80 -24.06
CA LYS A 185 2.31 18.27 -24.90
C LYS A 185 1.75 18.64 -26.27
N ARG A 186 1.91 19.88 -26.68
CA ARG A 186 1.46 20.38 -27.97
C ARG A 186 2.66 20.59 -28.87
N GLU A 187 2.64 19.97 -30.04
CA GLU A 187 3.67 20.09 -31.06
C GLU A 187 3.03 20.57 -32.35
N GLU A 188 3.56 21.66 -32.89
CA GLU A 188 3.04 22.23 -34.13
C GLU A 188 3.54 21.45 -35.35
N TYR A 189 2.60 20.99 -36.17
CA TYR A 189 2.85 20.34 -37.44
C TYR A 189 2.24 21.11 -38.59
N GLN A 190 2.89 21.02 -39.76
CA GLN A 190 2.39 21.59 -40.99
C GLN A 190 2.31 20.47 -42.03
N VAL A 191 1.15 20.31 -42.63
CA VAL A 191 0.91 19.32 -43.69
C VAL A 191 0.36 20.02 -44.91
N LEU A 192 0.87 19.65 -46.07
CA LEU A 192 0.32 20.08 -47.38
C LEU A 192 -0.57 18.94 -47.91
N LEU A 193 -1.84 19.22 -48.10
CA LEU A 193 -2.81 18.25 -48.59
C LEU A 193 -3.35 18.70 -49.93
N SER A 194 -3.39 17.78 -50.88
CA SER A 194 -4.11 18.00 -52.12
C SER A 194 -5.62 17.91 -51.89
N GLU A 195 -6.40 18.76 -52.55
CA GLU A 195 -7.87 18.68 -52.51
C GLU A 195 -8.42 17.31 -52.91
N ASN A 196 -7.62 16.52 -53.65
CA ASN A 196 -8.00 15.17 -54.10
C ASN A 196 -7.59 14.05 -53.16
N ASP A 197 -6.86 14.30 -52.07
CA ASP A 197 -6.40 13.28 -51.15
C ASP A 197 -7.43 13.03 -50.02
N VAL A 198 -8.49 12.31 -50.39
CA VAL A 198 -9.62 12.00 -49.51
C VAL A 198 -9.16 11.17 -48.27
N MET A 199 -8.21 10.25 -48.46
CA MET A 199 -7.77 9.38 -47.37
C MET A 199 -7.04 10.16 -46.26
N ALA A 200 -6.17 11.08 -46.65
CA ALA A 200 -5.46 11.92 -45.70
C ALA A 200 -6.41 12.92 -45.01
N ALA A 201 -7.41 13.44 -45.70
CA ALA A 201 -8.42 14.29 -45.10
C ALA A 201 -9.28 13.58 -44.06
N VAL A 202 -9.69 12.33 -44.35
CA VAL A 202 -10.46 11.48 -43.41
C VAL A 202 -9.60 11.12 -42.18
N SER A 203 -8.34 10.75 -42.38
CA SER A 203 -7.42 10.46 -41.26
C SER A 203 -7.24 11.67 -40.33
N LEU A 204 -7.11 12.89 -40.91
CA LEU A 204 -7.05 14.12 -40.08
C LEU A 204 -8.36 14.39 -39.33
N LEU A 205 -9.50 14.10 -39.96
CA LEU A 205 -10.80 14.25 -39.32
C LEU A 205 -11.00 13.25 -38.16
N GLU A 206 -10.54 12.01 -38.33
CA GLU A 206 -10.54 11.01 -37.27
C GLU A 206 -9.65 11.40 -36.10
N GLU A 207 -8.43 11.89 -36.37
CA GLU A 207 -7.53 12.41 -35.34
C GLU A 207 -8.10 13.63 -34.61
N TYR A 208 -8.78 14.52 -35.37
CA TYR A 208 -9.50 15.65 -34.80
C TYR A 208 -10.69 15.18 -33.92
N ALA A 209 -11.46 14.21 -34.40
CA ALA A 209 -12.59 13.65 -33.68
C ALA A 209 -12.15 12.98 -32.35
N LYS A 210 -10.98 12.34 -32.35
CA LYS A 210 -10.34 11.76 -31.13
C LYS A 210 -9.73 12.84 -30.22
N GLY A 211 -9.70 14.10 -30.62
CA GLY A 211 -9.11 15.18 -29.86
C GLY A 211 -7.57 15.18 -29.84
N ASN A 212 -6.93 14.44 -30.73
CA ASN A 212 -5.47 14.31 -30.81
C ASN A 212 -4.82 15.47 -31.59
N ILE A 213 -5.60 16.24 -32.36
CA ILE A 213 -5.12 17.40 -33.12
C ILE A 213 -6.06 18.60 -32.95
N GLU A 214 -5.48 19.78 -32.99
CA GLU A 214 -6.20 21.05 -32.99
C GLU A 214 -5.75 21.92 -34.19
N VAL A 215 -6.67 22.20 -35.11
CA VAL A 215 -6.35 22.95 -36.32
C VAL A 215 -6.28 24.44 -36.00
N LYS A 216 -5.10 25.07 -36.25
CA LYS A 216 -4.85 26.51 -36.06
C LYS A 216 -5.17 27.32 -37.29
N LYS A 217 -4.69 26.84 -38.47
CA LYS A 217 -4.84 27.54 -39.74
C LYS A 217 -5.03 26.57 -40.88
N MET A 218 -5.83 26.98 -41.83
CA MET A 218 -6.02 26.30 -43.10
C MET A 218 -6.04 27.39 -44.21
N GLU A 219 -5.02 27.38 -45.06
CA GLU A 219 -4.84 28.38 -46.09
C GLU A 219 -4.41 27.71 -47.42
N PRO A 220 -4.95 28.10 -48.60
CA PRO A 220 -4.43 27.60 -49.86
C PRO A 220 -3.00 28.13 -50.10
N LEU A 221 -2.14 27.30 -50.69
CA LEU A 221 -0.78 27.69 -50.98
C LEU A 221 -0.74 28.71 -52.14
N LYS A 222 -0.03 29.84 -51.96
CA LYS A 222 -0.03 30.94 -52.94
C LYS A 222 0.49 30.54 -54.34
N ASP A 223 1.43 29.57 -54.36
CA ASP A 223 2.09 29.10 -55.58
C ASP A 223 1.44 27.84 -56.18
N ALA A 224 0.51 27.20 -55.49
CA ALA A 224 -0.21 26.00 -55.90
C ALA A 224 -1.60 25.97 -55.22
N PRO A 225 -2.62 26.60 -55.86
CA PRO A 225 -3.96 26.73 -55.23
C PRO A 225 -4.66 25.39 -54.99
N ASP A 226 -4.25 24.32 -55.66
CA ASP A 226 -4.76 22.94 -55.46
C ASP A 226 -4.21 22.25 -54.16
N LEU A 227 -3.27 22.91 -53.46
CA LEU A 227 -2.69 22.43 -52.21
C LEU A 227 -3.14 23.31 -51.03
N LEU A 228 -3.73 22.68 -50.04
CA LEU A 228 -4.08 23.31 -48.77
C LEU A 228 -2.96 23.10 -47.75
N LYS A 229 -2.47 24.19 -47.19
CA LYS A 229 -1.56 24.18 -46.05
C LYS A 229 -2.39 24.18 -44.78
N ILE A 230 -2.31 23.05 -44.04
CA ILE A 230 -2.96 22.89 -42.74
C ILE A 230 -1.89 22.97 -41.67
N VAL A 231 -2.04 23.90 -40.74
CA VAL A 231 -1.22 24.03 -39.54
C VAL A 231 -2.05 23.55 -38.34
N PHE A 232 -1.59 22.54 -37.64
CA PHE A 232 -2.28 22.02 -36.51
C PHE A 232 -1.31 21.67 -35.37
N ASP A 233 -1.79 21.75 -34.14
CA ASP A 233 -1.08 21.22 -32.99
C ASP A 233 -1.49 19.74 -32.81
N ARG A 234 -0.50 18.86 -32.73
CA ARG A 234 -0.70 17.51 -32.24
C ARG A 234 -0.66 17.55 -30.74
N ILE A 235 -1.73 17.06 -30.12
CA ILE A 235 -1.90 17.03 -28.68
C ILE A 235 -1.55 15.62 -28.20
N THR A 236 -0.49 15.50 -27.40
CA THR A 236 -0.13 14.26 -26.74
C THR A 236 -0.37 14.41 -25.25
N VAL A 237 -1.34 13.69 -24.71
CA VAL A 237 -1.62 13.69 -23.27
C VAL A 237 -0.50 12.94 -22.55
N THR A 238 0.22 13.64 -21.69
CA THR A 238 1.32 13.07 -20.90
C THR A 238 0.89 12.65 -19.51
N ALA A 239 -0.12 13.31 -18.95
CA ALA A 239 -0.73 12.93 -17.67
C ALA A 239 -2.24 13.19 -17.72
N ASN A 240 -3.03 12.22 -17.28
CA ASN A 240 -4.49 12.29 -17.18
C ASN A 240 -4.97 11.32 -16.10
N TYR A 241 -4.77 11.68 -14.84
CA TYR A 241 -5.10 10.83 -13.71
C TYR A 241 -5.22 11.64 -12.41
N PRO A 242 -5.93 11.12 -11.38
CA PRO A 242 -5.97 11.75 -10.07
C PRO A 242 -4.62 11.63 -9.38
N VAL A 243 -4.07 12.76 -8.95
CA VAL A 243 -2.85 12.82 -8.13
C VAL A 243 -3.24 12.83 -6.68
N VAL A 244 -2.53 12.03 -5.88
CA VAL A 244 -2.59 12.05 -4.42
C VAL A 244 -1.20 12.36 -3.91
N GLU A 245 -1.05 13.46 -3.21
CA GLU A 245 0.22 13.89 -2.65
C GLU A 245 0.12 14.11 -1.14
N PHE A 246 1.21 13.81 -0.44
CA PHE A 246 1.36 14.18 0.96
C PHE A 246 1.56 15.69 1.07
N MET A 247 0.86 16.30 2.01
CA MET A 247 0.97 17.72 2.33
C MET A 247 1.41 17.87 3.80
N PRO A 248 2.51 18.57 4.08
CA PRO A 248 2.92 18.85 5.44
C PRO A 248 1.84 19.64 6.21
N PRO A 249 1.63 19.35 7.50
CA PRO A 249 0.68 20.10 8.33
C PRO A 249 0.89 21.62 8.32
N SER A 250 2.15 22.06 8.16
CA SER A 250 2.51 23.48 8.05
C SER A 250 1.93 24.19 6.83
N GLU A 251 1.50 23.45 5.81
CA GLU A 251 0.92 24.01 4.58
C GLU A 251 -0.61 24.11 4.63
N LEU A 252 -1.27 23.58 5.67
CA LEU A 252 -2.72 23.67 5.85
C LEU A 252 -3.13 24.87 6.69
N LEU A 253 -4.05 25.67 6.17
CA LEU A 253 -4.76 26.72 6.90
C LEU A 253 -6.25 26.38 6.93
N PHE A 254 -6.90 26.49 8.07
CA PHE A 254 -8.33 26.25 8.22
C PHE A 254 -8.91 27.05 9.37
N THR A 255 -10.20 27.31 9.31
CA THR A 255 -10.93 28.01 10.38
C THR A 255 -11.49 27.00 11.38
N PRO A 256 -11.39 27.24 12.72
CA PRO A 256 -11.63 26.24 13.75
C PRO A 256 -13.11 26.07 14.15
N GLU A 257 -14.06 26.55 13.37
CA GLU A 257 -15.47 26.55 13.73
C GLU A 257 -16.21 25.22 13.53
N ALA A 258 -15.58 24.24 12.83
CA ALA A 258 -16.20 22.98 12.47
C ALA A 258 -15.50 21.78 13.10
N ALA A 259 -16.16 20.63 13.09
CA ALA A 259 -15.60 19.36 13.56
C ALA A 259 -14.79 18.64 12.49
N THR A 260 -15.02 18.90 11.21
CA THR A 260 -14.32 18.30 10.09
C THR A 260 -13.83 19.35 9.11
N LEU A 261 -12.76 19.07 8.36
CA LEU A 261 -12.28 19.96 7.29
C LEU A 261 -13.32 20.19 6.20
N GLN A 262 -14.22 19.23 5.98
CA GLN A 262 -15.28 19.33 4.98
C GLN A 262 -16.38 20.33 5.35
N GLU A 263 -16.55 20.63 6.62
CA GLU A 263 -17.54 21.56 7.16
C GLU A 263 -16.98 22.97 7.43
N CYS A 264 -15.66 23.14 7.30
CA CYS A 264 -15.02 24.45 7.51
C CYS A 264 -15.45 25.44 6.42
N LYS A 265 -15.75 26.67 6.82
CA LYS A 265 -16.06 27.76 5.89
C LYS A 265 -14.87 28.19 5.06
N PHE A 266 -13.66 27.97 5.56
CA PHE A 266 -12.43 28.27 4.85
C PHE A 266 -11.37 27.22 5.16
N VAL A 267 -10.85 26.59 4.11
CA VAL A 267 -9.68 25.70 4.16
C VAL A 267 -8.76 26.06 3.00
N ALA A 268 -7.47 26.14 3.26
CA ALA A 268 -6.52 26.53 2.23
C ALA A 268 -5.19 25.75 2.31
N HIS A 269 -4.61 25.51 1.15
CA HIS A 269 -3.24 25.06 0.97
C HIS A 269 -2.35 26.26 0.69
N ARG A 270 -1.41 26.54 1.59
CA ARG A 270 -0.36 27.54 1.35
C ARG A 270 0.91 26.85 0.87
N LYS A 271 1.47 27.34 -0.21
CA LYS A 271 2.70 26.79 -0.79
C LYS A 271 3.62 27.90 -1.27
N VAL A 272 4.89 27.78 -0.95
CA VAL A 272 5.89 28.70 -1.50
C VAL A 272 6.24 28.24 -2.92
N VAL A 273 6.07 29.13 -3.87
CA VAL A 273 6.32 28.90 -5.30
C VAL A 273 7.23 29.97 -5.88
N THR A 274 7.91 29.67 -6.97
CA THR A 274 8.76 30.64 -7.68
C THR A 274 7.94 31.51 -8.63
N GLY A 275 8.43 32.71 -8.92
CA GLY A 275 7.83 33.60 -9.91
C GLY A 275 7.77 32.95 -11.30
N ASP A 276 8.75 32.11 -11.66
CA ASP A 276 8.73 31.32 -12.92
C ASP A 276 7.48 30.39 -12.97
N TYR A 277 7.17 29.69 -11.88
CA TYR A 277 5.97 28.85 -11.81
C TYR A 277 4.69 29.64 -12.09
N LEU A 278 4.54 30.79 -11.43
CA LEU A 278 3.37 31.66 -11.63
C LEU A 278 3.30 32.18 -13.06
N LYS A 279 4.43 32.55 -13.65
CA LYS A 279 4.51 33.01 -15.04
C LYS A 279 4.18 31.94 -16.07
N ARG A 280 4.57 30.69 -15.82
CA ARG A 280 4.16 29.56 -16.67
C ARG A 280 2.65 29.38 -16.63
N LYS A 281 2.05 29.42 -15.42
CA LYS A 281 0.59 29.33 -15.24
C LYS A 281 -0.16 30.51 -15.87
N GLU A 282 0.45 31.70 -15.90
CA GLU A 282 -0.10 32.84 -16.60
C GLU A 282 -0.08 32.62 -18.15
N LYS A 283 1.04 32.08 -18.70
CA LYS A 283 1.13 31.72 -20.12
C LYS A 283 0.16 30.61 -20.53
N GLU A 284 -0.10 29.65 -19.65
CA GLU A 284 -1.12 28.63 -19.82
C GLU A 284 -2.55 29.19 -19.76
N GLY A 285 -2.72 30.46 -19.34
CA GLY A 285 -4.02 31.13 -19.22
C GLY A 285 -4.77 30.77 -17.90
N THR A 286 -4.13 30.05 -17.01
CA THR A 286 -4.73 29.64 -15.72
C THR A 286 -4.74 30.77 -14.70
N PHE A 287 -3.63 31.51 -14.59
CA PHE A 287 -3.46 32.63 -13.66
C PHE A 287 -3.47 33.99 -14.35
N ARG A 288 -3.76 35.05 -13.59
CA ARG A 288 -3.75 36.45 -13.97
C ARG A 288 -3.10 37.29 -12.88
N ASN A 289 -2.81 38.54 -13.18
CA ASN A 289 -2.26 39.53 -12.23
C ASN A 289 -0.94 39.09 -11.57
N VAL A 290 -0.19 38.21 -12.23
CA VAL A 290 1.03 37.59 -11.69
C VAL A 290 2.11 38.63 -11.39
N ASP A 291 2.32 39.61 -12.29
CA ASP A 291 3.31 40.68 -12.12
C ASP A 291 3.02 41.56 -10.91
N GLU A 292 1.73 41.87 -10.66
CA GLU A 292 1.29 42.66 -9.54
C GLU A 292 1.49 41.87 -8.23
N ALA A 293 1.14 40.59 -8.24
CA ALA A 293 1.28 39.69 -7.11
C ALA A 293 2.75 39.53 -6.67
N ILE A 294 3.67 39.25 -7.59
CA ILE A 294 5.10 39.13 -7.27
C ILE A 294 5.67 40.44 -6.72
N LYS A 295 5.30 41.60 -7.32
CA LYS A 295 5.79 42.90 -6.86
C LYS A 295 5.28 43.29 -5.48
N LYS A 296 4.02 42.93 -5.15
CA LYS A 296 3.41 43.32 -3.87
C LYS A 296 3.96 42.51 -2.71
N GLN A 297 4.07 41.22 -2.85
CA GLN A 297 4.52 40.36 -1.76
C GLN A 297 6.05 40.39 -1.59
N GLY A 298 6.80 40.61 -2.69
CA GLY A 298 8.26 40.55 -2.66
C GLY A 298 8.74 39.13 -2.39
N ASP A 299 9.95 39.02 -1.84
CA ASP A 299 10.55 37.74 -1.49
C ASP A 299 10.01 37.25 -0.14
N THR A 300 9.35 36.10 -0.14
CA THR A 300 8.76 35.48 1.03
C THR A 300 9.71 34.42 1.58
N ASN A 301 9.87 34.42 2.89
CA ASN A 301 10.64 33.39 3.56
C ASN A 301 9.95 32.01 3.39
N PRO A 302 10.72 30.98 3.03
CA PRO A 302 10.19 29.64 3.00
C PRO A 302 9.80 29.20 4.41
N ARG A 303 8.70 28.53 4.51
CA ARG A 303 8.09 27.79 5.64
C ARG A 303 8.59 28.10 7.05
N PRO A 304 7.77 28.68 7.92
CA PRO A 304 8.12 28.95 9.32
C PRO A 304 8.63 27.70 10.08
N TYR A 305 8.15 26.53 9.71
CA TYR A 305 8.47 25.24 10.34
C TYR A 305 9.93 24.76 10.09
N GLU A 306 10.55 25.20 9.00
CA GLU A 306 11.94 24.83 8.68
C GLU A 306 12.98 25.79 9.30
N GLU A 307 12.54 26.82 10.02
CA GLU A 307 13.42 27.86 10.54
C GLU A 307 14.46 27.33 11.54
N ASP A 308 14.08 26.34 12.37
CA ASP A 308 14.98 25.84 13.42
C ASP A 308 16.02 24.83 12.95
N ILE A 309 15.80 24.18 11.80
CA ILE A 309 16.66 23.09 11.34
C ILE A 309 17.65 23.54 10.26
N ASN A 310 17.38 24.64 9.55
CA ASN A 310 18.07 24.97 8.30
C ASN A 310 18.48 26.44 8.12
N ASP A 311 18.77 27.16 9.19
CA ASP A 311 19.26 28.55 9.10
C ASP A 311 20.47 28.67 8.16
N GLU A 312 21.33 27.67 8.11
CA GLU A 312 22.50 27.61 7.25
C GLU A 312 22.13 27.31 5.77
N LEU A 313 21.21 26.39 5.54
CA LEU A 313 20.67 26.14 4.20
C LEU A 313 19.81 27.29 3.68
N ARG A 314 19.13 28.01 4.58
CA ARG A 314 18.35 29.21 4.28
C ARG A 314 19.24 30.35 3.84
N ARG A 315 20.38 30.60 4.53
CA ARG A 315 21.38 31.59 4.13
C ARG A 315 21.97 31.23 2.76
N MET A 316 22.32 29.96 2.53
CA MET A 316 22.81 29.49 1.25
C MET A 316 21.79 29.65 0.10
N ARG A 317 20.48 29.43 0.37
CA ARG A 317 19.42 29.66 -0.62
C ARG A 317 19.19 31.15 -0.90
N HIS A 318 19.29 31.99 0.12
CA HIS A 318 19.16 33.45 -0.06
C HIS A 318 20.31 34.04 -0.87
N ASP A 319 21.52 33.50 -0.71
CA ASP A 319 22.69 33.92 -1.48
C ASP A 319 22.65 33.46 -2.96
N LEU A 320 21.79 32.48 -3.29
CA LEU A 320 21.55 32.03 -4.66
C LEU A 320 20.39 32.78 -5.34
N ASN A 321 19.60 33.55 -4.59
CA ASN A 321 18.53 34.38 -5.15
C ASN A 321 19.12 35.68 -5.71
N ASP A 322 19.47 35.63 -6.98
CA ASP A 322 19.66 36.84 -7.76
C ASP A 322 18.33 37.61 -7.84
N SER A 323 18.35 38.92 -7.86
CA SER A 323 17.19 39.82 -7.83
C SER A 323 16.24 39.71 -9.05
N ASP A 324 16.15 38.53 -9.65
CA ASP A 324 15.30 38.27 -10.81
C ASP A 324 13.88 37.85 -10.37
N MET A 325 12.86 38.44 -10.99
CA MET A 325 11.45 38.11 -10.74
C MET A 325 11.13 36.63 -10.93
N ALA A 326 11.91 35.91 -11.73
CA ALA A 326 11.70 34.48 -11.96
C ALA A 326 12.09 33.62 -10.75
N SER A 327 13.10 34.00 -10.00
CA SER A 327 13.60 33.29 -8.82
C SER A 327 12.91 33.72 -7.54
N THR A 328 12.23 34.86 -7.53
CA THR A 328 11.48 35.36 -6.36
C THR A 328 10.50 34.34 -5.84
N GLN A 329 10.57 34.01 -4.55
CA GLN A 329 9.67 33.09 -3.87
C GLN A 329 8.47 33.83 -3.30
N VAL A 330 7.29 33.36 -3.58
CA VAL A 330 6.03 33.92 -3.08
C VAL A 330 5.13 32.84 -2.52
N GLU A 331 4.34 33.21 -1.49
CA GLU A 331 3.35 32.31 -0.89
C GLU A 331 2.08 32.31 -1.75
N LEU A 332 1.83 31.20 -2.42
CA LEU A 332 0.59 30.95 -3.14
C LEU A 332 -0.40 30.29 -2.20
N ILE A 333 -1.59 30.84 -2.08
CA ILE A 333 -2.69 30.29 -1.29
C ILE A 333 -3.77 29.80 -2.23
N GLU A 334 -4.08 28.52 -2.15
CA GLU A 334 -5.22 27.88 -2.82
C GLU A 334 -6.31 27.65 -1.76
N ALA A 335 -7.31 28.50 -1.75
CA ALA A 335 -8.36 28.51 -0.74
C ALA A 335 -9.67 27.95 -1.27
N TYR A 336 -10.31 27.15 -0.45
CA TYR A 336 -11.66 26.62 -0.63
C TYR A 336 -12.56 27.28 0.41
N LEU A 337 -13.61 27.95 -0.03
CA LEU A 337 -14.48 28.70 0.85
C LEU A 337 -15.95 28.69 0.40
N ASP A 338 -16.84 28.82 1.36
CA ASP A 338 -18.27 28.94 1.13
C ASP A 338 -18.66 30.43 1.20
N VAL A 339 -19.22 30.97 0.12
CA VAL A 339 -19.58 32.39 0.02
C VAL A 339 -20.80 32.58 -0.87
N ASP A 340 -21.81 33.30 -0.35
CA ASP A 340 -22.91 33.83 -1.16
C ASP A 340 -22.44 35.05 -1.92
N TYR A 341 -21.87 34.86 -3.14
CA TYR A 341 -21.32 35.97 -3.93
C TYR A 341 -22.38 36.72 -4.73
N ASN A 342 -23.48 36.06 -5.10
CA ASN A 342 -24.56 36.60 -5.92
C ASN A 342 -25.70 37.28 -5.11
N ASN A 343 -25.72 37.12 -3.77
CA ASN A 343 -26.74 37.60 -2.81
C ASN A 343 -28.11 36.93 -2.99
N ASP A 344 -28.17 35.68 -3.36
CA ASP A 344 -29.43 34.91 -3.39
C ASP A 344 -29.77 34.21 -2.07
N GLY A 345 -28.87 34.25 -1.08
CA GLY A 345 -29.01 33.64 0.24
C GLY A 345 -28.50 32.20 0.31
N ILE A 346 -27.90 31.68 -0.78
CA ILE A 346 -27.29 30.36 -0.85
C ILE A 346 -25.77 30.56 -0.89
N MET A 347 -25.02 29.72 -0.15
CA MET A 347 -23.55 29.76 -0.21
C MET A 347 -23.05 28.83 -1.29
N GLU A 348 -22.25 29.36 -2.22
CA GLU A 348 -21.56 28.59 -3.23
C GLU A 348 -20.14 28.25 -2.78
N LYS A 349 -19.69 27.07 -3.15
CA LYS A 349 -18.33 26.61 -2.93
C LYS A 349 -17.40 27.20 -3.99
N VAL A 350 -16.43 28.01 -3.57
CA VAL A 350 -15.53 28.74 -4.45
C VAL A 350 -14.09 28.35 -4.18
N ILE A 351 -13.29 28.21 -5.23
CA ILE A 351 -11.83 28.00 -5.18
C ILE A 351 -11.16 29.32 -5.56
N VAL A 352 -10.31 29.84 -4.70
CA VAL A 352 -9.55 31.06 -4.92
C VAL A 352 -8.05 30.79 -4.84
N HIS A 353 -7.34 31.04 -5.95
CA HIS A 353 -5.88 31.12 -5.90
C HIS A 353 -5.48 32.56 -5.75
N MET A 354 -4.73 32.87 -4.69
CA MET A 354 -4.31 34.22 -4.39
C MET A 354 -2.87 34.26 -3.87
N VAL A 355 -2.21 35.39 -4.10
CA VAL A 355 -0.96 35.76 -3.47
C VAL A 355 -1.25 37.02 -2.68
N ASP A 356 -1.09 36.95 -1.37
CA ASP A 356 -1.54 37.97 -0.42
C ASP A 356 -3.04 38.28 -0.59
N ASP A 357 -3.42 39.45 -1.09
CA ASP A 357 -4.81 39.86 -1.38
C ASP A 357 -5.10 39.96 -2.88
N ILE A 358 -4.18 39.52 -3.74
CA ILE A 358 -4.31 39.60 -5.19
C ILE A 358 -4.84 38.28 -5.74
N PRO A 359 -6.04 38.27 -6.35
CA PRO A 359 -6.57 37.07 -6.96
C PRO A 359 -5.82 36.74 -8.25
N LEU A 360 -5.35 35.49 -8.33
CA LEU A 360 -4.78 34.92 -9.54
C LEU A 360 -5.81 34.13 -10.36
N ARG A 361 -6.71 33.42 -9.65
CA ARG A 361 -7.79 32.63 -10.22
C ARG A 361 -8.93 32.52 -9.22
N ILE A 362 -10.16 32.63 -9.69
CA ILE A 362 -11.36 32.28 -8.94
C ILE A 362 -12.16 31.31 -9.79
N ALA A 363 -12.62 30.20 -9.24
CA ALA A 363 -13.42 29.20 -9.91
C ALA A 363 -14.49 28.66 -8.94
N LEU A 364 -15.60 28.17 -9.47
CA LEU A 364 -16.54 27.40 -8.66
C LEU A 364 -15.94 26.03 -8.37
N ASN A 365 -16.10 25.57 -7.14
CA ASN A 365 -15.78 24.18 -6.80
C ASN A 365 -16.92 23.30 -7.29
N GLU A 366 -16.66 22.56 -8.35
CA GLU A 366 -17.66 21.67 -8.97
C GLU A 366 -17.86 20.38 -8.17
N PHE A 367 -17.03 20.16 -7.14
CA PHE A 367 -17.15 19.06 -6.22
C PHE A 367 -17.74 19.55 -4.89
N GLU A 368 -18.51 18.70 -4.23
CA GLU A 368 -19.06 19.01 -2.91
C GLU A 368 -18.04 18.87 -1.79
N PHE A 369 -16.83 18.40 -2.07
CA PHE A 369 -15.79 18.14 -1.07
C PHE A 369 -14.58 19.07 -1.20
N VAL A 370 -13.88 19.24 -0.09
CA VAL A 370 -12.58 19.90 0.01
C VAL A 370 -11.48 18.82 -0.14
N PRO A 371 -10.48 18.98 -1.01
CA PRO A 371 -9.58 17.90 -1.40
C PRO A 371 -8.46 17.60 -0.38
N PHE A 372 -8.72 17.80 0.91
CA PHE A 372 -7.77 17.56 2.00
C PHE A 372 -8.31 16.51 2.94
N PHE A 373 -7.51 15.45 3.16
CA PHE A 373 -7.89 14.30 3.96
C PHE A 373 -6.89 14.14 5.11
N PRO A 374 -7.30 14.34 6.38
CA PRO A 374 -6.42 14.21 7.53
C PRO A 374 -6.26 12.74 7.94
N CYS A 375 -5.01 12.30 8.07
CA CYS A 375 -4.62 11.01 8.65
C CYS A 375 -4.24 11.24 10.11
N CYS A 376 -5.03 10.73 11.04
CA CYS A 376 -4.80 10.86 12.48
C CYS A 376 -4.77 9.47 13.14
N VAL A 377 -3.92 9.30 14.15
CA VAL A 377 -3.92 8.07 14.96
C VAL A 377 -5.19 7.96 15.82
N LYS A 378 -5.71 9.11 16.25
CA LYS A 378 -6.95 9.21 17.02
C LYS A 378 -7.80 10.36 16.49
N TYR A 379 -9.06 10.10 16.24
CA TYR A 379 -10.04 11.09 15.79
C TYR A 379 -10.92 11.53 16.96
N ASP A 380 -11.34 12.80 16.96
CA ASP A 380 -12.28 13.38 17.91
C ASP A 380 -13.54 13.80 17.16
N ALA A 381 -14.71 13.54 17.74
CA ALA A 381 -15.98 13.89 17.12
C ALA A 381 -16.28 15.40 17.14
N ASN A 382 -15.57 16.17 17.97
CA ASN A 382 -15.84 17.61 18.18
C ASN A 382 -14.74 18.52 17.61
N LYS A 383 -13.61 17.94 17.17
CA LYS A 383 -12.44 18.68 16.70
C LYS A 383 -11.91 18.09 15.42
N ILE A 384 -11.41 18.92 14.55
CA ILE A 384 -10.77 18.51 13.29
C ILE A 384 -9.58 17.58 13.58
N PHE A 385 -8.78 17.93 14.58
CA PHE A 385 -7.66 17.11 15.04
C PHE A 385 -7.81 16.83 16.53
N SER A 386 -7.52 15.61 16.94
CA SER A 386 -7.52 15.25 18.36
C SER A 386 -6.45 16.01 19.13
N ASP A 387 -6.71 16.36 20.38
CA ASP A 387 -5.69 16.94 21.28
C ASP A 387 -4.65 15.92 21.74
N TYR A 388 -4.85 14.63 21.44
CA TYR A 388 -3.99 13.54 21.89
C TYR A 388 -3.16 12.96 20.75
N SER A 389 -1.85 13.19 20.82
CA SER A 389 -0.84 12.48 20.04
C SER A 389 -0.18 11.36 20.86
N TYR A 390 0.72 10.60 20.22
CA TYR A 390 1.60 9.69 20.94
C TYR A 390 2.53 10.43 21.90
N ALA A 391 3.00 11.63 21.51
CA ALA A 391 3.80 12.49 22.36
C ALA A 391 3.06 12.83 23.65
N ASP A 392 1.84 13.36 23.55
CA ASP A 392 1.02 13.76 24.70
C ASP A 392 0.75 12.59 25.67
N THR A 393 0.60 11.38 25.12
CA THR A 393 0.32 10.18 25.93
C THR A 393 1.54 9.73 26.74
N ILE A 394 2.76 9.85 26.20
CA ILE A 394 3.97 9.24 26.77
C ILE A 394 4.88 10.28 27.42
N GLU A 395 4.75 11.55 27.09
CA GLU A 395 5.66 12.64 27.50
C GLU A 395 6.02 12.57 28.99
N MET A 396 5.02 12.50 29.87
CA MET A 396 5.24 12.49 31.31
C MET A 396 6.15 11.33 31.75
N HIS A 397 6.03 10.16 31.15
CA HIS A 397 6.82 8.97 31.48
C HIS A 397 8.23 9.04 30.88
N GLN A 398 8.36 9.60 29.66
CA GLN A 398 9.65 9.87 29.02
C GLN A 398 10.46 10.90 29.83
N ASP A 399 9.80 11.93 30.35
CA ASP A 399 10.39 12.94 31.21
C ASP A 399 10.86 12.36 32.55
N LEU A 400 9.99 11.58 33.21
CA LEU A 400 10.34 10.90 34.44
C LEU A 400 11.56 10.00 34.24
N LYS A 401 11.56 9.18 33.20
CA LYS A 401 12.66 8.31 32.84
C LYS A 401 13.94 9.09 32.55
N THR A 402 13.83 10.19 31.79
CA THR A 402 14.94 11.10 31.50
C THR A 402 15.53 11.69 32.76
N ALA A 403 14.71 12.22 33.66
CA ALA A 403 15.15 12.79 34.93
C ALA A 403 15.84 11.76 35.84
N LEU A 404 15.24 10.57 35.99
CA LEU A 404 15.79 9.48 36.82
C LEU A 404 17.14 9.02 36.30
N VAL A 405 17.27 8.73 35.00
CA VAL A 405 18.52 8.24 34.42
C VAL A 405 19.60 9.31 34.47
N LYS A 406 19.28 10.58 34.23
CA LYS A 406 20.23 11.69 34.42
C LYS A 406 20.74 11.71 35.87
N GLN A 407 19.86 11.61 36.86
CA GLN A 407 20.26 11.54 38.28
C GLN A 407 21.12 10.32 38.58
N MET A 408 20.80 9.16 38.02
CA MET A 408 21.61 7.95 38.17
C MET A 408 23.02 8.14 37.61
N ILE A 409 23.16 8.68 36.40
CA ILE A 409 24.44 8.96 35.76
C ILE A 409 25.29 9.91 36.61
N ILE A 410 24.66 10.99 37.10
CA ILE A 410 25.32 12.01 37.94
C ILE A 410 25.77 11.38 39.26
N ASN A 411 24.91 10.58 39.90
CA ASN A 411 25.22 9.91 41.16
C ASN A 411 26.39 8.94 41.01
N VAL A 412 26.38 8.11 39.97
CA VAL A 412 27.47 7.16 39.66
C VAL A 412 28.77 7.94 39.39
N ALA A 413 28.70 9.02 38.62
CA ALA A 413 29.89 9.88 38.37
C ALA A 413 30.45 10.47 39.65
N GLN A 414 29.57 10.96 40.57
CA GLN A 414 29.99 11.47 41.86
C GLN A 414 30.58 10.40 42.81
N GLN A 415 30.04 9.18 42.76
CA GLN A 415 30.59 8.06 43.54
C GLN A 415 32.00 7.67 43.02
N ASN A 416 32.22 7.66 41.72
CA ASN A 416 33.47 7.27 41.12
C ASN A 416 34.54 8.35 41.24
N ALA A 417 34.14 9.62 41.11
CA ALA A 417 35.08 10.78 41.13
C ALA A 417 34.99 11.60 42.41
N GLY A 418 34.49 11.06 43.48
CA GLY A 418 34.24 11.59 44.82
C GLY A 418 34.61 13.05 45.07
N GLN A 419 33.62 13.87 45.46
CA GLN A 419 33.90 15.27 45.85
C GLN A 419 34.73 15.30 47.14
N ARG A 420 35.75 16.13 47.16
CA ARG A 420 36.61 16.32 48.31
C ARG A 420 36.62 17.81 48.70
N ILE A 421 36.55 18.09 49.97
CA ILE A 421 36.84 19.41 50.51
C ILE A 421 38.32 19.35 50.92
N VAL A 422 39.13 20.25 50.40
CA VAL A 422 40.55 20.30 50.62
C VAL A 422 40.95 21.65 51.19
N ASP A 423 41.89 21.64 52.11
CA ASP A 423 42.47 22.87 52.58
C ASP A 423 43.58 23.33 51.62
N ALA A 424 43.25 24.28 50.78
CA ALA A 424 44.14 24.78 49.71
C ALA A 424 45.40 25.52 50.24
N ALA A 425 45.43 25.86 51.54
CA ALA A 425 46.59 26.51 52.14
C ALA A 425 47.73 25.52 52.47
N HIS A 426 47.37 24.22 52.62
CA HIS A 426 48.32 23.21 53.08
C HIS A 426 48.58 22.10 52.06
N LEU A 427 47.86 22.06 50.94
CA LEU A 427 48.01 21.05 49.90
C LEU A 427 48.33 21.70 48.55
N ASP A 428 49.15 21.01 47.77
CA ASP A 428 49.42 21.42 46.40
C ASP A 428 48.20 21.13 45.52
N MET A 429 47.49 22.22 45.18
CA MET A 429 46.23 22.15 44.43
C MET A 429 46.41 21.79 42.97
N ASP A 430 47.55 22.18 42.39
CA ASP A 430 47.82 21.89 40.98
C ASP A 430 48.10 20.38 40.78
N ALA A 431 48.97 19.81 41.63
CA ALA A 431 49.21 18.35 41.64
C ALA A 431 47.96 17.54 41.95
N LEU A 432 47.04 18.07 42.83
CA LEU A 432 45.81 17.39 43.12
C LEU A 432 44.78 17.42 41.96
N ILE A 433 44.77 18.53 41.21
CA ILE A 433 43.86 18.71 40.04
C ILE A 433 44.40 17.89 38.86
N ASP A 434 45.70 17.87 38.62
CA ASP A 434 46.34 17.14 37.55
C ASP A 434 46.40 15.63 37.82
N GLY A 435 46.12 15.22 39.07
CA GLY A 435 46.04 13.80 39.45
C GLY A 435 47.41 13.14 39.62
N ASP A 436 48.41 13.89 40.04
CA ASP A 436 49.78 13.40 40.25
C ASP A 436 49.80 12.29 41.33
N GLU A 437 50.64 11.29 41.15
CA GLU A 437 50.85 10.19 42.11
C GLU A 437 51.35 10.67 43.48
N ILE A 438 52.03 11.78 43.52
CA ILE A 438 52.62 12.37 44.74
C ILE A 438 52.13 13.81 44.88
N ILE A 439 51.36 14.06 45.91
CA ILE A 439 50.86 15.39 46.26
C ILE A 439 51.59 15.92 47.46
N ALA A 440 52.27 17.05 47.32
CA ALA A 440 53.01 17.68 48.41
C ALA A 440 52.08 18.30 49.44
N ALA A 441 52.36 18.14 50.71
CA ALA A 441 51.65 18.78 51.81
C ALA A 441 52.67 19.62 52.65
N ASN A 442 52.36 20.92 52.75
CA ASN A 442 53.26 21.90 53.39
C ASN A 442 52.69 22.44 54.70
N GLY A 443 53.49 22.43 55.78
CA GLY A 443 53.12 23.13 57.04
C GLY A 443 51.96 22.48 57.81
N THR A 444 51.76 21.17 57.69
CA THR A 444 50.66 20.45 58.37
C THR A 444 50.95 20.26 59.86
N ASN A 445 50.08 20.73 60.73
CA ASN A 445 50.12 20.51 62.15
C ASN A 445 49.08 19.44 62.53
N GLY A 446 49.32 18.13 62.24
CA GLY A 446 48.40 17.05 62.56
C GLY A 446 48.25 16.02 61.45
N PRO A 447 47.35 15.03 61.60
CA PRO A 447 47.09 14.03 60.58
C PRO A 447 46.59 14.64 59.28
N LEU A 448 47.15 14.20 58.13
CA LEU A 448 46.77 14.65 56.77
C LEU A 448 45.27 14.51 56.49
N ALA A 449 44.62 13.56 57.16
CA ALA A 449 43.16 13.37 57.06
C ALA A 449 42.33 14.63 57.50
N ASN A 450 42.89 15.55 58.27
CA ASN A 450 42.22 16.76 58.69
C ASN A 450 42.18 17.84 57.62
N TYR A 451 43.00 17.70 56.57
CA TYR A 451 43.10 18.68 55.45
C TYR A 451 42.38 18.22 54.20
N VAL A 452 41.89 16.94 54.18
CA VAL A 452 41.09 16.39 53.07
C VAL A 452 39.89 15.71 53.63
N TYR A 453 38.71 16.22 53.33
CA TYR A 453 37.46 15.61 53.71
C TYR A 453 36.75 15.11 52.47
N ALA A 454 36.59 13.78 52.36
CA ALA A 454 35.80 13.17 51.28
C ALA A 454 34.29 13.26 51.58
N ILE A 455 33.54 13.89 50.69
CA ILE A 455 32.10 13.94 50.75
C ILE A 455 31.56 12.57 50.38
N ASN A 456 30.89 11.93 51.30
CA ASN A 456 30.23 10.62 51.01
C ASN A 456 28.99 10.84 50.17
N THR A 457 29.01 10.39 48.93
CA THR A 457 27.83 10.39 48.07
C THR A 457 26.98 9.15 48.41
N PRO A 458 25.72 9.34 48.83
CA PRO A 458 24.87 8.20 49.18
C PRO A 458 24.61 7.31 47.95
N GLN A 459 24.49 6.01 48.19
CA GLN A 459 24.12 5.07 47.14
C GLN A 459 22.70 5.36 46.62
N LEU A 460 22.45 5.04 45.36
CA LEU A 460 21.12 5.11 44.77
C LEU A 460 20.14 4.25 45.56
N SER A 461 18.95 4.80 45.81
CA SER A 461 17.89 4.04 46.46
C SER A 461 17.38 2.91 45.52
N PRO A 462 17.15 1.68 46.03
CA PRO A 462 16.52 0.64 45.21
C PRO A 462 15.17 1.07 44.60
N GLN A 463 14.43 1.96 45.28
CA GLN A 463 13.18 2.51 44.75
C GLN A 463 13.35 3.27 43.44
N THR A 464 14.54 3.81 43.12
CA THR A 464 14.81 4.46 41.85
C THR A 464 14.68 3.50 40.69
N MET A 465 15.16 2.27 40.85
CA MET A 465 15.03 1.23 39.83
C MET A 465 13.57 0.78 39.68
N THR A 466 12.85 0.63 40.78
CA THR A 466 11.42 0.28 40.76
C THR A 466 10.60 1.36 40.05
N LEU A 467 10.92 2.63 40.27
CA LEU A 467 10.24 3.74 39.61
C LEU A 467 10.55 3.80 38.11
N LEU A 468 11.78 3.46 37.70
CA LEU A 468 12.17 3.33 36.31
C LEU A 468 11.41 2.19 35.61
N GLU A 469 11.30 1.03 36.27
CA GLU A 469 10.50 -0.10 35.78
C GLU A 469 9.01 0.24 35.70
N TYR A 470 8.48 0.97 36.69
CA TYR A 470 7.11 1.47 36.65
C TYR A 470 6.87 2.36 35.43
N ALA A 471 7.74 3.37 35.19
CA ALA A 471 7.63 4.25 34.04
C ALA A 471 7.66 3.46 32.72
N GLN A 472 8.53 2.45 32.60
CA GLN A 472 8.61 1.59 31.43
C GLN A 472 7.33 0.76 31.23
N ASN A 473 6.80 0.18 32.31
CA ASN A 473 5.56 -0.61 32.24
C ASN A 473 4.33 0.24 31.87
N GLU A 474 4.29 1.49 32.36
CA GLU A 474 3.23 2.44 31.99
C GLU A 474 3.31 2.81 30.49
N ILE A 475 4.51 3.08 29.95
CA ILE A 475 4.71 3.33 28.53
C ILE A 475 4.19 2.14 27.70
N GLU A 476 4.57 0.90 28.08
CA GLU A 476 4.12 -0.31 27.41
C GLU A 476 2.58 -0.50 27.52
N SER A 477 1.99 -0.19 28.67
CA SER A 477 0.54 -0.26 28.89
C SER A 477 -0.22 0.77 28.03
N GLN A 478 0.27 1.99 27.95
CA GLN A 478 -0.38 3.09 27.24
C GLN A 478 -0.22 2.98 25.73
N THR A 479 0.91 2.49 25.26
CA THR A 479 1.19 2.37 23.81
C THR A 479 0.73 1.04 23.23
N GLY A 480 0.69 -0.02 24.05
CA GLY A 480 0.52 -1.39 23.60
C GLY A 480 1.78 -2.00 22.96
N SER A 481 2.88 -1.24 22.87
CA SER A 481 4.17 -1.73 22.39
C SER A 481 4.93 -2.37 23.53
N THR A 482 4.78 -3.69 23.70
CA THR A 482 5.38 -4.46 24.79
C THR A 482 6.70 -5.10 24.34
N LYS A 483 7.57 -5.47 25.31
CA LYS A 483 8.80 -6.22 25.06
C LYS A 483 8.57 -7.55 24.33
N TYR A 484 7.37 -8.13 24.48
CA TYR A 484 6.97 -9.34 23.77
C TYR A 484 6.83 -9.10 22.26
N ASN A 485 6.18 -8.00 21.86
CA ASN A 485 6.04 -7.64 20.44
C ASN A 485 7.37 -7.25 19.80
N GLN A 486 8.31 -6.77 20.64
CA GLN A 486 9.65 -6.38 20.21
C GLN A 486 10.62 -7.58 20.12
N GLY A 487 10.18 -8.79 20.50
CA GLY A 487 11.04 -9.98 20.50
C GLY A 487 12.17 -9.95 21.55
N LEU A 488 12.13 -9.01 22.50
CA LEU A 488 13.21 -8.76 23.46
C LEU A 488 13.14 -9.63 24.72
N ASP A 489 12.03 -10.35 24.96
CA ASP A 489 11.88 -11.21 26.14
C ASP A 489 12.14 -12.69 25.83
N SER A 490 13.39 -13.12 26.04
CA SER A 490 13.79 -14.51 25.90
C SER A 490 13.28 -15.44 27.02
N ASN A 491 12.85 -14.89 28.17
CA ASN A 491 12.29 -15.67 29.26
C ASN A 491 10.85 -16.15 29.02
N SER A 492 10.17 -15.58 28.01
CA SER A 492 8.84 -16.02 27.58
C SER A 492 8.85 -17.37 26.87
N LEU A 493 10.03 -17.89 26.48
CA LEU A 493 10.21 -19.21 25.82
C LEU A 493 9.70 -20.39 26.64
N ASN A 494 9.50 -20.24 27.96
CA ASN A 494 8.90 -21.25 28.82
C ASN A 494 7.35 -21.21 28.84
N LYS A 495 6.70 -20.29 28.13
CA LYS A 495 5.25 -20.25 27.98
C LYS A 495 4.84 -21.04 26.74
N THR A 496 3.63 -21.64 26.80
CA THR A 496 3.10 -22.42 25.67
C THR A 496 2.96 -21.53 24.42
N ALA A 497 3.23 -22.08 23.23
CA ALA A 497 3.05 -21.37 21.95
C ALA A 497 1.68 -20.68 21.86
N THR A 498 0.61 -21.33 22.33
CA THR A 498 -0.75 -20.77 22.37
C THR A 498 -0.85 -19.52 23.27
N GLY A 499 -0.13 -19.50 24.41
CA GLY A 499 -0.11 -18.34 25.30
C GLY A 499 0.61 -17.14 24.68
N ILE A 500 1.71 -17.37 23.99
CA ILE A 500 2.47 -16.34 23.26
C ILE A 500 1.61 -15.76 22.13
N THR A 501 0.99 -16.62 21.32
CA THR A 501 0.08 -16.19 20.23
C THR A 501 -1.10 -15.37 20.77
N ALA A 502 -1.66 -15.73 21.93
CA ALA A 502 -2.75 -14.97 22.55
C ALA A 502 -2.31 -13.57 23.02
N ILE A 503 -1.10 -13.45 23.58
CA ILE A 503 -0.54 -12.16 24.02
C ILE A 503 -0.23 -11.27 22.81
N MET A 504 0.41 -11.80 21.77
CA MET A 504 0.67 -11.06 20.53
C MET A 504 -0.65 -10.62 19.86
N GLY A 505 -1.65 -11.50 19.79
CA GLY A 505 -2.95 -11.15 19.24
C GLY A 505 -3.73 -10.10 20.05
N ALA A 506 -3.46 -9.92 21.33
CA ALA A 506 -4.07 -8.85 22.13
C ALA A 506 -3.44 -7.47 21.82
N ALA A 507 -2.13 -7.41 21.61
CA ALA A 507 -1.44 -6.19 21.21
C ALA A 507 -1.84 -5.75 19.79
N ASP A 508 -1.99 -6.69 18.86
CA ASP A 508 -2.43 -6.43 17.49
C ASP A 508 -3.84 -5.82 17.40
N LYS A 509 -4.72 -6.11 18.37
CA LYS A 509 -6.08 -5.54 18.38
C LYS A 509 -6.09 -4.01 18.44
N ARG A 510 -5.15 -3.41 19.17
CA ARG A 510 -5.06 -1.94 19.27
C ARG A 510 -4.57 -1.35 17.96
N THR A 511 -3.54 -1.92 17.36
CA THR A 511 -3.03 -1.51 16.05
C THR A 511 -4.11 -1.64 14.96
N LYS A 512 -4.87 -2.74 14.99
CA LYS A 512 -6.00 -2.96 14.07
C LYS A 512 -7.13 -1.94 14.27
N LEU A 513 -7.42 -1.55 15.53
CA LEU A 513 -8.42 -0.51 15.79
C LEU A 513 -7.98 0.84 15.23
N ILE A 514 -6.70 1.21 15.44
CA ILE A 514 -6.14 2.46 14.87
C ILE A 514 -6.19 2.40 13.34
N ALA A 515 -5.73 1.29 12.75
CA ALA A 515 -5.75 1.10 11.30
C ALA A 515 -7.18 1.20 10.74
N ARG A 516 -8.17 0.61 11.40
CA ARG A 516 -9.58 0.73 11.00
C ARG A 516 -10.10 2.17 11.10
N SER A 517 -9.74 2.87 12.17
CA SER A 517 -10.12 4.28 12.34
C SER A 517 -9.52 5.16 11.24
N ILE A 518 -8.26 4.94 10.86
CA ILE A 518 -7.62 5.61 9.73
C ILE A 518 -8.30 5.22 8.41
N ALA A 519 -8.66 3.94 8.24
CA ALA A 519 -9.35 3.51 7.03
C ALA A 519 -10.71 4.23 6.86
N GLU A 520 -11.51 4.35 7.92
CA GLU A 520 -12.83 4.99 7.87
C GLU A 520 -12.76 6.51 7.66
N ASN A 521 -11.81 7.19 8.33
CA ASN A 521 -11.79 8.66 8.35
C ASN A 521 -10.81 9.30 7.35
N PHE A 522 -9.84 8.54 6.86
CA PHE A 522 -8.83 9.02 5.91
C PHE A 522 -8.95 8.31 4.56
N TYR A 523 -8.80 6.98 4.54
CA TYR A 523 -8.65 6.23 3.29
C TYR A 523 -9.95 6.15 2.48
N VAL A 524 -11.08 5.86 3.12
CA VAL A 524 -12.39 5.79 2.45
C VAL A 524 -12.80 7.14 1.83
N PRO A 525 -12.72 8.28 2.53
CA PRO A 525 -12.99 9.58 1.91
C PRO A 525 -12.03 9.89 0.75
N LEU A 526 -10.75 9.52 0.85
CA LEU A 526 -9.77 9.69 -0.21
C LEU A 526 -10.14 8.87 -1.46
N VAL A 527 -10.49 7.59 -1.29
CA VAL A 527 -10.92 6.72 -2.39
C VAL A 527 -12.20 7.26 -3.05
N LYS A 528 -13.19 7.71 -2.26
CA LYS A 528 -14.39 8.36 -2.79
C LYS A 528 -14.06 9.58 -3.64
N ALA A 529 -13.14 10.41 -3.19
CA ALA A 529 -12.72 11.59 -3.95
C ALA A 529 -12.02 11.21 -5.27
N ILE A 530 -11.18 10.17 -5.26
CA ILE A 530 -10.53 9.64 -6.48
C ILE A 530 -11.60 9.16 -7.47
N ILE A 531 -12.58 8.38 -7.01
CA ILE A 531 -13.68 7.87 -7.85
C ILE A 531 -14.49 9.03 -8.47
N LEU A 532 -14.82 10.05 -7.69
CA LEU A 532 -15.53 11.23 -8.19
C LEU A 532 -14.70 12.01 -9.24
N LEU A 533 -13.39 12.09 -9.06
CA LEU A 533 -12.49 12.68 -10.05
C LEU A 533 -12.44 11.85 -11.34
N ASP A 534 -12.38 10.52 -11.23
CA ASP A 534 -12.41 9.61 -12.37
C ASP A 534 -13.73 9.72 -13.15
N GLN A 535 -14.87 9.65 -12.46
CA GLN A 535 -16.20 9.79 -13.06
C GLN A 535 -16.34 11.11 -13.83
N LYS A 536 -15.67 12.18 -13.38
CA LYS A 536 -15.81 13.50 -14.02
C LYS A 536 -14.82 13.74 -15.13
N TYR A 537 -13.56 13.36 -14.97
CA TYR A 537 -12.45 13.80 -15.83
C TYR A 537 -11.82 12.70 -16.65
N LEU A 538 -12.10 11.41 -16.37
CA LEU A 538 -11.58 10.33 -17.20
C LEU A 538 -12.15 10.46 -18.61
N ARG A 539 -11.30 10.31 -19.62
CA ARG A 539 -11.72 10.33 -21.03
C ARG A 539 -12.42 9.04 -21.38
N ASP A 540 -13.42 9.13 -22.26
CA ASP A 540 -14.03 7.95 -22.85
C ASP A 540 -12.95 7.12 -23.60
N GLU A 541 -13.02 5.81 -23.47
CA GLU A 541 -12.12 4.85 -24.12
C GLU A 541 -10.63 4.94 -23.67
N GLU A 542 -10.36 5.32 -22.41
CA GLU A 542 -9.00 5.26 -21.89
C GLU A 542 -8.56 3.80 -21.70
N MET A 543 -7.33 3.49 -22.16
CA MET A 543 -6.77 2.16 -22.10
C MET A 543 -5.91 2.01 -20.84
N PHE A 544 -6.33 1.13 -19.92
CA PHE A 544 -5.56 0.78 -18.76
C PHE A 544 -4.92 -0.60 -18.92
N ARG A 545 -3.66 -0.73 -18.53
CA ARG A 545 -2.99 -2.04 -18.47
C ARG A 545 -3.10 -2.60 -17.07
N ILE A 546 -4.17 -3.33 -16.83
CA ILE A 546 -4.48 -3.97 -15.55
C ILE A 546 -4.12 -5.45 -15.66
N ASN A 547 -3.33 -6.00 -14.74
CA ASN A 547 -2.93 -7.43 -14.69
C ASN A 547 -2.39 -8.00 -16.01
N ASN A 548 -1.60 -7.20 -16.76
CA ASN A 548 -1.08 -7.51 -18.09
C ASN A 548 -2.11 -7.57 -19.23
N GLU A 549 -3.35 -7.26 -18.98
CA GLU A 549 -4.39 -7.11 -19.99
C GLU A 549 -4.65 -5.64 -20.25
N ASN A 550 -4.86 -5.27 -21.51
CA ASN A 550 -5.29 -3.94 -21.89
C ASN A 550 -6.82 -3.90 -21.76
N VAL A 551 -7.30 -3.21 -20.74
CA VAL A 551 -8.73 -3.02 -20.50
C VAL A 551 -9.12 -1.63 -20.97
N GLN A 552 -10.05 -1.56 -21.90
CA GLN A 552 -10.67 -0.33 -22.35
C GLN A 552 -11.82 0.01 -21.41
N ILE A 553 -11.80 1.21 -20.85
CA ILE A 553 -12.79 1.65 -19.86
C ILE A 553 -13.62 2.76 -20.49
N ARG A 554 -14.93 2.64 -20.35
CA ARG A 554 -15.88 3.68 -20.73
C ARG A 554 -16.33 4.42 -19.49
N ARG A 555 -16.62 5.70 -19.63
CA ARG A 555 -17.14 6.52 -18.53
C ARG A 555 -18.44 5.94 -17.94
N GLU A 556 -19.29 5.34 -18.77
CA GLU A 556 -20.53 4.65 -18.36
C GLU A 556 -20.28 3.45 -17.42
N ASP A 557 -19.07 2.84 -17.48
CA ASP A 557 -18.69 1.73 -16.63
C ASP A 557 -18.32 2.20 -15.22
N LEU A 558 -18.06 3.51 -15.02
CA LEU A 558 -17.72 4.11 -13.74
C LEU A 558 -18.92 4.75 -13.04
N ASP A 559 -20.03 4.97 -13.78
CA ASP A 559 -21.28 5.52 -13.23
C ASP A 559 -22.13 4.40 -12.63
N ILE A 560 -21.77 3.99 -11.40
CA ILE A 560 -22.42 2.92 -10.67
C ILE A 560 -22.67 3.35 -9.22
N ASP A 561 -23.72 2.79 -8.63
CA ASP A 561 -23.90 2.84 -7.19
C ASP A 561 -23.02 1.78 -6.53
N TYR A 562 -22.19 2.21 -5.59
CA TYR A 562 -21.21 1.34 -4.93
C TYR A 562 -21.16 1.55 -3.43
N ASP A 563 -20.86 0.44 -2.72
CA ASP A 563 -20.55 0.43 -1.31
C ASP A 563 -19.04 0.19 -1.09
N LEU A 564 -18.47 0.89 -0.11
CA LEU A 564 -17.08 0.72 0.30
C LEU A 564 -17.03 -0.12 1.58
N ILE A 565 -16.48 -1.33 1.47
CA ILE A 565 -16.32 -2.25 2.60
C ILE A 565 -14.88 -2.19 3.10
N ILE A 566 -14.71 -1.87 4.38
CA ILE A 566 -13.40 -1.76 5.01
C ILE A 566 -12.91 -3.16 5.40
N ASN A 567 -11.79 -3.58 4.83
CA ASN A 567 -11.13 -4.85 5.14
C ASN A 567 -10.07 -4.73 6.24
N VAL A 568 -9.60 -3.52 6.52
CA VAL A 568 -8.58 -3.26 7.53
C VAL A 568 -9.07 -3.72 8.91
N GLY A 569 -8.30 -4.58 9.54
CA GLY A 569 -8.64 -5.09 10.88
C GLY A 569 -9.75 -6.14 10.92
N ALA A 570 -10.34 -6.54 9.80
CA ALA A 570 -11.42 -7.54 9.75
C ALA A 570 -10.97 -8.99 10.05
N GLY A 571 -9.77 -9.20 10.54
CA GLY A 571 -9.32 -10.50 11.04
C GLY A 571 -8.87 -11.48 9.96
N ALA A 572 -8.71 -11.05 8.72
CA ALA A 572 -7.92 -11.80 7.77
C ALA A 572 -6.51 -11.89 8.39
N GLY A 573 -6.15 -13.09 8.80
CA GLY A 573 -4.87 -13.36 9.48
C GLY A 573 -3.71 -12.91 8.61
N THR A 574 -2.53 -13.02 9.17
CA THR A 574 -1.29 -12.86 8.43
C THR A 574 -1.38 -13.62 7.10
N ARG A 575 -0.63 -13.18 6.10
CA ARG A 575 -0.52 -13.84 4.79
C ARG A 575 -0.37 -15.36 4.91
N GLU A 576 0.37 -15.81 5.93
CA GLU A 576 0.54 -17.22 6.27
C GLU A 576 -0.79 -17.90 6.66
N ALA A 577 -1.63 -17.24 7.43
CA ALA A 577 -2.94 -17.78 7.81
C ALA A 577 -3.88 -17.89 6.60
N ARG A 578 -3.86 -16.93 5.66
CA ARG A 578 -4.63 -16.99 4.42
C ARG A 578 -4.16 -18.12 3.52
N ILE A 579 -2.86 -18.28 3.36
CA ILE A 579 -2.29 -19.43 2.64
C ILE A 579 -2.78 -20.74 3.27
N GLN A 580 -2.81 -20.85 4.60
CA GLN A 580 -3.34 -22.03 5.30
C GLN A 580 -4.84 -22.23 5.03
N TYR A 581 -5.66 -21.16 5.09
CA TYR A 581 -7.09 -21.27 4.79
C TYR A 581 -7.34 -21.65 3.33
N LEU A 582 -6.61 -21.09 2.38
CA LEU A 582 -6.70 -21.45 0.97
C LEU A 582 -6.26 -22.91 0.73
N MET A 583 -5.22 -23.39 1.42
CA MET A 583 -4.83 -24.79 1.39
C MET A 583 -5.91 -25.72 1.93
N ILE A 584 -6.57 -25.34 3.04
CA ILE A 584 -7.71 -26.10 3.59
C ILE A 584 -8.88 -26.08 2.60
N LEU A 585 -9.18 -24.93 2.02
CA LEU A 585 -10.23 -24.77 1.02
C LEU A 585 -9.99 -25.70 -0.18
N ILE A 586 -8.78 -25.69 -0.75
CA ILE A 586 -8.42 -26.49 -1.93
C ILE A 586 -8.39 -27.99 -1.60
N ASN A 587 -7.81 -28.37 -0.46
CA ASN A 587 -7.59 -29.78 -0.13
C ASN A 587 -8.80 -30.47 0.48
N GLN A 588 -9.66 -29.74 1.19
CA GLN A 588 -10.78 -30.35 1.94
C GLN A 588 -12.14 -29.91 1.41
N LEU A 589 -12.39 -28.61 1.27
CA LEU A 589 -13.72 -28.10 0.99
C LEU A 589 -14.10 -28.24 -0.49
N ILE A 590 -13.22 -27.86 -1.41
CA ILE A 590 -13.50 -27.91 -2.85
C ILE A 590 -13.78 -29.33 -3.34
N PRO A 591 -13.04 -30.39 -2.95
CA PRO A 591 -13.37 -31.75 -3.35
C PRO A 591 -14.77 -32.21 -2.89
N MET A 592 -15.19 -31.82 -1.68
CA MET A 592 -16.53 -32.09 -1.18
C MET A 592 -17.61 -31.36 -1.98
N LEU A 593 -17.37 -30.09 -2.32
CA LEU A 593 -18.30 -29.27 -3.10
C LEU A 593 -18.38 -29.75 -4.56
N THR A 594 -17.27 -30.25 -5.11
CA THR A 594 -17.24 -30.85 -6.45
C THR A 594 -18.05 -32.14 -6.50
N GLN A 595 -17.94 -33.00 -5.46
CA GLN A 595 -18.79 -34.21 -5.36
C GLN A 595 -20.28 -33.88 -5.22
N ALA A 596 -20.59 -32.76 -4.56
CA ALA A 596 -21.98 -32.27 -4.42
C ALA A 596 -22.49 -31.54 -5.68
N GLY A 597 -21.67 -31.34 -6.71
CA GLY A 597 -22.02 -30.62 -7.94
C GLY A 597 -22.16 -29.11 -7.78
N ILE A 598 -21.64 -28.55 -6.67
CA ILE A 598 -21.72 -27.12 -6.35
C ILE A 598 -20.47 -26.38 -6.88
N ALA A 599 -19.29 -27.00 -6.87
CA ALA A 599 -18.05 -26.43 -7.36
C ALA A 599 -17.62 -27.10 -8.69
N ASP A 600 -17.17 -26.29 -9.63
CA ASP A 600 -16.64 -26.73 -10.93
C ASP A 600 -15.14 -26.43 -11.03
N GLU A 601 -14.53 -26.80 -12.17
CA GLU A 601 -13.08 -26.64 -12.38
C GLU A 601 -12.64 -25.17 -12.38
N LYS A 602 -13.55 -24.25 -12.69
CA LYS A 602 -13.25 -22.81 -12.61
C LYS A 602 -13.09 -22.37 -11.17
N THR A 603 -13.86 -22.94 -10.25
CA THR A 603 -13.72 -22.70 -8.80
C THR A 603 -12.36 -23.16 -8.30
N ILE A 604 -11.89 -24.35 -8.76
CA ILE A 604 -10.56 -24.87 -8.42
C ILE A 604 -9.46 -23.96 -8.99
N TYR A 605 -9.61 -23.54 -10.24
CA TYR A 605 -8.65 -22.64 -10.90
C TYR A 605 -8.55 -21.30 -10.17
N ASN A 606 -9.67 -20.68 -9.81
CA ASN A 606 -9.68 -19.41 -9.09
C ASN A 606 -9.03 -19.55 -7.71
N ALA A 607 -9.39 -20.58 -6.94
CA ALA A 607 -8.78 -20.80 -5.61
C ALA A 607 -7.27 -21.10 -5.69
N ALA A 608 -6.82 -21.83 -6.72
CA ALA A 608 -5.41 -22.08 -6.95
C ALA A 608 -4.67 -20.81 -7.41
N LYS A 609 -5.30 -19.96 -8.21
CA LYS A 609 -4.78 -18.66 -8.61
C LYS A 609 -4.58 -17.76 -7.41
N ASP A 610 -5.60 -17.63 -6.56
CA ASP A 610 -5.55 -16.84 -5.34
C ASP A 610 -4.43 -17.34 -4.39
N LEU A 611 -4.28 -18.68 -4.27
CA LEU A 611 -3.19 -19.27 -3.48
C LEU A 611 -1.80 -18.90 -4.02
N LEU A 612 -1.60 -18.95 -5.34
CA LEU A 612 -0.31 -18.59 -5.96
C LEU A 612 -0.01 -17.09 -5.83
N GLU A 613 -1.01 -16.24 -5.95
CA GLU A 613 -0.89 -14.79 -5.74
C GLU A 613 -0.51 -14.50 -4.29
N GLU A 614 -1.15 -15.18 -3.32
CA GLU A 614 -0.80 -15.07 -1.91
C GLU A 614 0.60 -15.63 -1.59
N MET A 615 1.06 -16.65 -2.32
CA MET A 615 2.44 -17.14 -2.21
C MET A 615 3.47 -16.19 -2.83
N GLY A 616 3.05 -15.09 -3.48
CA GLY A 616 3.92 -14.08 -4.09
C GLY A 616 4.39 -14.42 -5.50
N LEU A 617 3.81 -15.42 -6.12
CA LEU A 617 4.11 -15.81 -7.49
C LEU A 617 3.30 -14.96 -8.46
N ARG A 618 3.87 -13.84 -8.91
CA ARG A 618 3.19 -12.84 -9.77
C ARG A 618 2.82 -13.35 -11.18
N SER A 619 3.37 -14.46 -11.62
CA SER A 619 3.07 -15.05 -12.95
C SER A 619 2.26 -16.31 -12.80
N THR A 620 1.00 -16.18 -12.44
CA THR A 620 0.07 -17.33 -12.28
C THR A 620 -0.14 -18.09 -13.58
N MET A 621 -0.08 -17.43 -14.74
CA MET A 621 -0.17 -18.06 -16.07
C MET A 621 0.94 -19.05 -16.38
N ALA A 622 2.09 -18.97 -15.70
CA ALA A 622 3.18 -19.93 -15.86
C ALA A 622 2.87 -21.28 -15.21
N PHE A 623 1.99 -21.31 -14.21
CA PHE A 623 1.68 -22.49 -13.41
C PHE A 623 0.26 -23.01 -13.63
N LEU A 624 -0.68 -22.13 -13.98
CA LEU A 624 -2.10 -22.45 -14.15
C LEU A 624 -2.55 -22.06 -15.55
N GLN A 625 -3.32 -22.93 -16.18
CA GLN A 625 -3.97 -22.66 -17.45
C GLN A 625 -5.46 -22.50 -17.23
N ASP A 626 -6.04 -21.39 -17.75
CA ASP A 626 -7.47 -21.13 -17.61
C ASP A 626 -8.28 -22.26 -18.28
N PRO A 627 -9.17 -22.93 -17.53
CA PRO A 627 -10.02 -23.98 -18.07
C PRO A 627 -10.93 -23.52 -19.20
N GLN A 628 -11.26 -22.23 -19.30
CA GLN A 628 -12.11 -21.68 -20.35
C GLN A 628 -11.34 -21.20 -21.58
N SER A 629 -10.00 -21.16 -21.53
CA SER A 629 -9.18 -20.80 -22.69
C SER A 629 -9.31 -21.84 -23.81
N PRO A 630 -9.14 -21.46 -25.09
CA PRO A 630 -9.17 -22.42 -26.22
C PRO A 630 -8.20 -23.56 -26.03
N GLU A 631 -7.02 -23.31 -25.49
CA GLU A 631 -6.00 -24.31 -25.19
C GLU A 631 -6.39 -25.23 -24.01
N GLY A 632 -7.03 -24.67 -22.99
CA GLY A 632 -7.58 -25.41 -21.85
C GLY A 632 -8.69 -26.35 -22.29
N GLN A 633 -9.57 -25.94 -23.19
CA GLN A 633 -10.65 -26.78 -23.75
C GLN A 633 -10.09 -27.90 -24.60
N GLN A 634 -9.04 -27.68 -25.43
CA GLN A 634 -8.38 -28.74 -26.20
C GLN A 634 -7.74 -29.80 -25.30
N LYS A 635 -7.01 -29.37 -24.26
CA LYS A 635 -6.40 -30.31 -23.28
C LYS A 635 -7.46 -31.14 -22.54
N ARG A 636 -8.61 -30.54 -22.19
CA ARG A 636 -9.73 -31.27 -21.60
C ARG A 636 -10.29 -32.33 -22.52
N GLN A 637 -10.51 -31.98 -23.79
CA GLN A 637 -10.99 -32.95 -24.75
C GLN A 637 -10.00 -34.13 -24.90
N MET A 638 -8.69 -33.85 -24.94
CA MET A 638 -7.66 -34.91 -24.97
C MET A 638 -7.65 -35.72 -23.67
N ALA A 639 -7.74 -35.10 -22.50
CA ALA A 639 -7.78 -35.80 -21.21
C ALA A 639 -9.03 -36.67 -21.08
N ALA A 640 -10.20 -36.18 -21.50
CA ALA A 640 -11.45 -36.95 -21.52
C ALA A 640 -11.37 -38.12 -22.46
N GLN A 641 -10.76 -37.96 -23.66
CA GLN A 641 -10.52 -39.07 -24.61
C GLN A 641 -9.56 -40.10 -24.03
N GLN A 642 -8.46 -39.68 -23.39
CA GLN A 642 -7.53 -40.60 -22.71
C GLN A 642 -8.22 -41.37 -21.58
N GLN A 643 -9.03 -40.70 -20.77
CA GLN A 643 -9.76 -41.36 -19.69
C GLN A 643 -10.80 -42.35 -20.21
N GLN A 644 -11.51 -42.05 -21.28
CA GLN A 644 -12.40 -43.00 -21.97
C GLN A 644 -11.64 -44.19 -22.53
N GLN A 645 -10.47 -43.96 -23.14
CA GLN A 645 -9.62 -45.07 -23.65
C GLN A 645 -9.10 -45.96 -22.50
N LEU A 646 -8.73 -45.34 -21.37
CA LEU A 646 -8.26 -46.07 -20.19
C LEU A 646 -9.39 -46.92 -19.59
N LEU A 647 -10.60 -46.36 -19.50
CA LEU A 647 -11.80 -47.06 -19.02
C LEU A 647 -12.18 -48.19 -19.95
N GLN A 648 -12.14 -48.00 -21.27
CA GLN A 648 -12.36 -49.07 -22.27
C GLN A 648 -11.32 -50.15 -22.15
N THR A 649 -10.05 -49.81 -21.94
CA THR A 649 -8.97 -50.78 -21.76
C THR A 649 -9.13 -51.58 -20.46
N GLN A 650 -9.56 -50.93 -19.37
CA GLN A 650 -9.88 -51.61 -18.11
C GLN A 650 -11.08 -52.54 -18.23
N MET A 651 -12.13 -52.09 -18.92
CA MET A 651 -13.30 -52.95 -19.17
C MET A 651 -12.93 -54.18 -20.04
N GLN A 652 -12.11 -53.98 -21.08
CA GLN A 652 -11.61 -55.11 -21.89
C GLN A 652 -10.71 -56.04 -21.10
N GLN A 653 -9.91 -55.53 -20.15
CA GLN A 653 -9.13 -56.40 -19.27
C GLN A 653 -10.01 -57.18 -18.30
N GLN A 654 -11.01 -56.57 -17.67
CA GLN A 654 -11.98 -57.27 -16.85
C GLN A 654 -12.79 -58.30 -17.59
N GLU A 655 -13.20 -58.02 -18.83
CA GLU A 655 -13.88 -58.99 -19.70
C GLU A 655 -12.96 -60.19 -20.02
N ARG A 656 -11.68 -59.92 -20.32
CA ARG A 656 -10.69 -61.01 -20.55
C ARG A 656 -10.46 -61.85 -19.28
N GLU A 657 -10.31 -61.20 -18.14
CA GLU A 657 -10.16 -61.91 -16.85
C GLU A 657 -11.38 -62.79 -16.54
N HIS A 658 -12.58 -62.25 -16.76
CA HIS A 658 -13.82 -63.02 -16.60
C HIS A 658 -13.93 -64.17 -17.55
N GLN A 659 -13.54 -64.00 -18.82
CA GLN A 659 -13.48 -65.08 -19.84
C GLN A 659 -12.45 -66.16 -19.44
N VAL A 660 -11.27 -65.77 -18.95
CA VAL A 660 -10.23 -66.72 -18.47
C VAL A 660 -10.74 -67.48 -17.24
N GLU A 661 -11.48 -66.81 -16.34
CA GLU A 661 -12.07 -67.48 -15.15
C GLU A 661 -13.15 -68.47 -15.52
N LEU A 662 -14.03 -68.14 -16.48
CA LEU A 662 -15.00 -69.06 -17.02
C LEU A 662 -14.32 -70.26 -17.68
N LEU A 663 -13.25 -70.05 -18.39
CA LEU A 663 -12.46 -71.16 -19.04
C LEU A 663 -11.81 -72.08 -17.98
N LYS A 664 -11.25 -71.48 -16.90
CA LYS A 664 -10.73 -72.24 -15.75
C LYS A 664 -11.80 -73.04 -15.01
N ALA A 665 -13.03 -72.57 -14.96
CA ALA A 665 -14.14 -73.24 -14.30
C ALA A 665 -14.70 -74.44 -15.16
N VAL A 666 -14.64 -74.33 -16.46
CA VAL A 666 -15.23 -75.30 -17.41
C VAL A 666 -14.25 -76.42 -17.80
N LEU A 667 -12.97 -76.11 -18.01
CA LEU A 667 -11.95 -77.05 -18.41
C LEU A 667 -11.84 -78.34 -17.52
N PRO A 668 -11.84 -78.21 -16.17
CA PRO A 668 -11.78 -79.40 -15.31
C PRO A 668 -13.05 -80.29 -15.30
N ARG A 669 -14.19 -79.79 -15.78
CA ARG A 669 -15.47 -80.48 -15.82
C ARG A 669 -15.66 -81.33 -17.11
N ILE A 670 -14.78 -81.23 -18.04
CA ILE A 670 -14.84 -81.99 -19.31
C ILE A 670 -14.18 -83.38 -19.06
N SER A 671 -14.96 -84.42 -19.16
CA SER A 671 -14.49 -85.82 -18.94
C SER A 671 -13.51 -86.34 -19.98
N ILE A 672 -13.35 -85.64 -21.10
CA ILE A 672 -12.42 -85.90 -22.17
C ILE A 672 -11.37 -84.80 -22.18
N LYS A 673 -10.08 -85.17 -22.34
CA LYS A 673 -9.03 -84.10 -22.41
C LYS A 673 -9.34 -83.10 -23.50
N TYR A 674 -9.20 -81.83 -23.24
CA TYR A 674 -9.49 -80.76 -24.19
C TYR A 674 -8.79 -80.94 -25.53
N GLU A 675 -7.55 -81.53 -25.51
CA GLU A 675 -6.76 -81.83 -26.69
C GLU A 675 -7.37 -82.94 -27.54
N ASP A 676 -8.19 -83.86 -27.01
CA ASP A 676 -8.81 -84.97 -27.67
C ASP A 676 -10.23 -84.63 -28.21
N LEU A 677 -10.73 -83.45 -27.98
CA LEU A 677 -12.01 -83.00 -28.51
C LEU A 677 -11.90 -82.66 -30.00
N PRO A 678 -12.92 -82.99 -30.82
CA PRO A 678 -13.00 -82.53 -32.19
C PRO A 678 -12.91 -81.03 -32.32
N ILE A 679 -12.27 -80.52 -33.39
CA ILE A 679 -12.04 -79.07 -33.63
C ILE A 679 -13.36 -78.29 -33.57
N THR A 680 -14.46 -78.80 -34.09
CA THR A 680 -15.79 -78.23 -34.08
C THR A 680 -16.32 -78.10 -32.67
N SER A 681 -16.11 -79.04 -31.77
CA SER A 681 -16.55 -79.04 -30.38
C SER A 681 -15.73 -78.03 -29.53
N ARG A 682 -14.44 -77.90 -29.81
CA ARG A 682 -13.59 -76.86 -29.19
C ARG A 682 -14.03 -75.47 -29.59
N GLN A 683 -14.32 -75.22 -30.87
CA GLN A 683 -14.79 -73.98 -31.39
C GLN A 683 -16.15 -73.57 -30.79
N THR A 684 -17.09 -74.51 -30.65
CA THR A 684 -18.40 -74.26 -30.05
C THR A 684 -18.28 -73.97 -28.59
N LEU A 685 -17.37 -74.63 -27.87
CA LEU A 685 -17.10 -74.35 -26.45
C LEU A 685 -16.51 -72.96 -26.24
N LEU A 686 -15.54 -72.58 -27.07
CA LEU A 686 -14.94 -71.22 -27.01
C LEU A 686 -15.92 -70.10 -27.40
N GLN A 687 -16.78 -70.39 -28.43
CA GLN A 687 -17.86 -69.47 -28.82
C GLN A 687 -18.91 -69.27 -27.70
N THR A 688 -19.25 -70.34 -26.96
CA THR A 688 -20.20 -70.28 -25.85
C THR A 688 -19.68 -69.42 -24.69
N ILE A 689 -18.35 -69.40 -24.53
CA ILE A 689 -17.66 -68.56 -23.51
C ILE A 689 -17.35 -67.15 -24.05
N GLY A 690 -17.64 -66.89 -25.33
CA GLY A 690 -17.40 -65.55 -25.92
C GLY A 690 -15.95 -65.32 -26.38
N LEU A 691 -15.14 -66.37 -26.51
CA LEU A 691 -13.76 -66.29 -27.00
C LEU A 691 -13.63 -66.60 -28.48
N GLY A 692 -12.87 -65.80 -29.19
CA GLY A 692 -12.51 -66.13 -30.60
C GLY A 692 -11.66 -67.39 -30.66
N ALA A 693 -11.83 -68.19 -31.73
CA ALA A 693 -11.22 -69.51 -31.86
C ALA A 693 -9.69 -69.49 -31.64
N ASP A 694 -8.98 -68.57 -32.22
CA ASP A 694 -7.52 -68.51 -32.15
C ASP A 694 -6.95 -68.06 -30.80
N THR A 695 -7.58 -66.98 -30.15
CA THR A 695 -7.18 -66.50 -28.87
C THR A 695 -7.59 -67.43 -27.72
N GLY A 696 -8.76 -68.05 -27.82
CA GLY A 696 -9.23 -69.01 -26.84
C GLY A 696 -8.40 -70.35 -26.82
N GLU A 697 -7.93 -70.82 -27.93
CA GLU A 697 -7.03 -71.97 -28.01
C GLU A 697 -5.64 -71.72 -27.42
N LEU A 698 -5.10 -70.49 -27.60
CA LEU A 698 -3.85 -70.05 -26.97
C LEU A 698 -3.95 -70.02 -25.43
N ILE A 699 -4.99 -69.40 -24.92
CA ILE A 699 -5.23 -69.27 -23.44
C ILE A 699 -5.51 -70.68 -22.86
N ALA A 700 -6.29 -71.53 -23.50
CA ALA A 700 -6.54 -72.90 -23.08
C ALA A 700 -5.28 -73.77 -23.03
N LYS A 701 -4.37 -73.64 -23.99
CA LYS A 701 -3.07 -74.30 -23.99
C LYS A 701 -2.13 -73.81 -22.89
N GLU A 702 -2.16 -72.57 -22.62
CA GLU A 702 -1.35 -71.91 -21.54
C GLU A 702 -1.82 -72.38 -20.17
N LEU A 703 -3.12 -72.37 -19.88
CA LEU A 703 -3.71 -72.84 -18.64
C LEU A 703 -3.45 -74.36 -18.42
N LEU A 704 -3.51 -75.17 -19.43
CA LEU A 704 -3.20 -76.63 -19.37
C LEU A 704 -1.71 -76.89 -19.11
N ASN A 705 -0.84 -76.00 -19.61
CA ASN A 705 0.61 -76.12 -19.35
C ASN A 705 0.94 -75.62 -17.89
N ASP A 706 0.27 -74.69 -17.38
CA ASP A 706 0.43 -74.25 -16.00
C ASP A 706 -0.05 -75.31 -15.00
N GLU A 707 -1.16 -76.04 -15.25
CA GLU A 707 -1.59 -77.13 -14.41
C GLU A 707 -0.60 -78.31 -14.45
N ARG A 708 0.11 -78.56 -15.59
CA ARG A 708 1.18 -79.57 -15.71
C ARG A 708 2.43 -79.18 -14.90
N ASN A 709 2.74 -77.89 -14.82
CA ASN A 709 3.87 -77.34 -14.03
C ASN A 709 3.59 -77.32 -12.52
N ASP A 710 2.36 -77.08 -12.11
CA ASP A 710 1.97 -77.02 -10.68
C ASP A 710 1.96 -78.48 -10.07
N ARG A 711 1.66 -79.53 -10.86
CA ARG A 711 1.76 -80.94 -10.42
C ARG A 711 3.20 -81.39 -10.22
N ARG A 712 4.21 -80.64 -10.63
CA ARG A 712 5.64 -80.90 -10.48
C ARG A 712 6.35 -80.21 -9.37
N ARG A 713 5.65 -79.34 -8.61
CA ARG A 713 6.19 -78.65 -7.43
C ARG A 713 5.94 -79.49 -6.16
N PRO A 714 6.96 -79.70 -5.28
CA PRO A 714 6.75 -80.35 -4.04
C PRO A 714 5.97 -79.39 -3.09
N PRO A 715 5.21 -79.99 -2.13
CA PRO A 715 4.34 -79.16 -1.25
C PRO A 715 5.16 -78.25 -0.37
N ALA A 716 4.87 -76.93 -0.45
CA ALA A 716 5.45 -75.89 0.40
C ALA A 716 4.86 -75.96 1.79
N GLN A 717 5.73 -75.97 2.79
CA GLN A 717 5.39 -75.89 4.22
C GLN A 717 4.74 -74.57 4.56
N ASN A 718 3.63 -74.61 5.30
CA ASN A 718 2.94 -73.50 5.88
C ASN A 718 3.83 -72.72 6.88
N GLY A 719 3.97 -71.43 6.68
CA GLY A 719 4.51 -70.46 7.65
C GLY A 719 3.86 -69.11 7.45
N ALA A 720 3.02 -68.75 8.37
CA ALA A 720 2.30 -67.49 8.40
C ALA A 720 3.26 -66.27 8.58
N ALA A 721 3.07 -65.24 7.78
CA ALA A 721 3.32 -63.83 8.21
C ALA A 721 2.61 -62.87 7.27
N GLN A 722 1.58 -62.26 7.79
CA GLN A 722 0.99 -61.05 7.23
C GLN A 722 2.01 -59.91 7.30
N GLN A 723 2.34 -59.28 6.22
CA GLN A 723 2.90 -57.93 6.24
C GLN A 723 2.22 -57.05 5.19
N ASN A 724 1.51 -56.06 5.72
CA ASN A 724 1.04 -54.89 5.04
C ASN A 724 2.22 -54.18 4.38
N ILE A 725 2.15 -53.90 3.09
CA ILE A 725 3.05 -53.00 2.38
C ILE A 725 2.23 -51.89 1.73
N ASN A 726 2.37 -50.71 2.33
CA ASN A 726 1.93 -49.44 1.72
C ASN A 726 3.12 -48.89 0.92
N PRO A 727 2.98 -48.44 -0.31
CA PRO A 727 4.09 -47.87 -1.06
C PRO A 727 4.20 -46.37 -0.82
N GLN A 728 5.37 -45.96 -0.32
CA GLN A 728 5.81 -44.57 -0.42
C GLN A 728 6.66 -44.32 -1.68
N PRO A 729 6.60 -43.15 -2.28
CA PRO A 729 7.45 -42.82 -3.45
C PRO A 729 8.82 -42.32 -3.01
N GLY A 730 9.82 -42.71 -3.74
CA GLY A 730 11.23 -42.47 -3.48
C GLY A 730 11.68 -41.02 -3.70
N THR A 731 12.64 -40.62 -2.93
CA THR A 731 13.53 -39.49 -3.21
C THR A 731 14.96 -39.98 -3.30
N ASN A 732 15.57 -39.74 -4.44
CA ASN A 732 17.02 -39.80 -4.65
C ASN A 732 17.63 -38.46 -4.21
N ALA A 733 18.66 -38.52 -3.34
CA ALA A 733 19.79 -37.61 -3.41
C ALA A 733 20.95 -38.17 -2.58
N GLY A 734 22.11 -38.14 -3.21
CA GLY A 734 23.33 -38.77 -2.79
C GLY A 734 24.15 -38.10 -1.70
N ALA A 735 24.93 -38.95 -1.13
CA ALA A 735 26.34 -38.91 -0.71
C ALA A 735 26.97 -37.66 -0.10
N ALA A 736 27.46 -37.78 1.14
CA ALA A 736 28.87 -37.79 1.56
C ALA A 736 28.96 -37.75 3.09
N ALA A 737 29.46 -38.81 3.65
CA ALA A 737 30.71 -39.01 4.38
C ALA A 737 31.01 -38.11 5.58
N GLY A 738 31.15 -38.75 6.79
CA GLY A 738 32.08 -38.28 7.78
C GLY A 738 31.76 -38.58 9.23
N ARG A 739 32.18 -39.76 9.68
CA ARG A 739 32.75 -40.13 11.03
C ARG A 739 32.06 -39.72 12.34
N ALA A 740 31.63 -40.74 13.08
CA ALA A 740 31.63 -40.83 14.53
C ALA A 740 33.11 -40.92 15.05
N PRO A 741 33.44 -40.99 16.38
CA PRO A 741 32.77 -41.76 17.44
C PRO A 741 32.89 -41.14 18.87
N GLY A 742 32.30 -41.83 19.81
CA GLY A 742 32.85 -41.98 21.18
C GLY A 742 31.92 -41.55 22.30
N GLU A 743 31.46 -42.54 23.00
CA GLU A 743 31.52 -43.00 24.38
C GLU A 743 30.69 -42.20 25.39
N ALA A 744 29.72 -42.81 25.97
CA ALA A 744 29.59 -43.79 27.01
C ALA A 744 29.88 -43.23 28.41
N VAL A 745 28.96 -43.53 29.33
CA VAL A 745 29.08 -44.00 30.70
C VAL A 745 27.98 -43.42 31.60
N ARG A 746 26.98 -44.23 31.96
CA ARG A 746 26.63 -44.80 33.28
C ARG A 746 26.64 -43.79 34.44
N THR A 747 25.75 -43.77 35.40
CA THR A 747 24.84 -44.70 36.12
C THR A 747 24.26 -43.95 37.31
N SER A 748 23.08 -44.41 37.77
CA SER A 748 22.58 -44.53 39.16
C SER A 748 22.45 -43.22 39.97
N GLY A 749 21.46 -43.01 40.76
CA GLY A 749 20.44 -43.79 41.39
C GLY A 749 19.85 -42.97 42.52
N ALA A 750 18.62 -43.36 42.89
CA ALA A 750 18.00 -43.19 44.19
C ALA A 750 17.65 -41.78 44.76
N GLY A 751 16.35 -41.56 44.93
CA GLY A 751 15.75 -40.63 45.91
C GLY A 751 15.83 -41.20 47.34
N PRO A 752 14.96 -40.82 48.29
CA PRO A 752 14.04 -39.70 48.43
C PRO A 752 14.14 -39.01 49.85
N VAL A 753 13.12 -38.16 50.19
CA VAL A 753 12.65 -37.82 51.57
C VAL A 753 13.13 -36.46 52.13
N GLY A 754 12.13 -35.65 52.52
CA GLY A 754 12.09 -34.94 53.77
C GLY A 754 11.73 -33.46 53.75
N ARG A 755 10.51 -33.17 53.88
CA ARG A 755 9.70 -32.37 54.84
C ARG A 755 10.37 -31.26 55.66
N SER A 756 9.57 -30.19 55.74
CA SER A 756 9.38 -29.15 56.79
C SER A 756 10.31 -27.92 56.62
N GLY A 757 9.86 -26.73 56.71
CA GLY A 757 8.80 -26.03 57.42
C GLY A 757 9.40 -24.75 57.98
N ASN A 758 8.84 -23.70 57.65
CA ASN A 758 8.56 -22.39 58.21
C ASN A 758 8.55 -21.30 57.14
#